data_96a1142bd29cdfa72c39c7caf22d20d5
#
_entry.id   96a1142bd29cdfa72c39c7caf22d20d5
#
_cell.length_a   1.000
_cell.length_b   1.000
_cell.length_c   1.000
_cell.angle_alpha   90.00
_cell.angle_beta   90.00
_cell.angle_gamma   90.00
#
_symmetry.space_group_name_H-M   'P 1'
#
loop_
_entity.id
_entity.type
_entity.pdbx_description
1 polymer ?
#
loop_
_entity_poly.entity_id
_entity_poly.type
_entity_poly.pdbx_seq_one_letter_code
_entity_poly.pdbx_strand_id
1 'polypeptide(L)'
;MVFFTIPEIKFRRNCKMANKWVYTFKEGNMTMRNLLGGKGANLAEMTEIGLPVPQGFTITTEACTQYYEDGRKINDEIMAQTMEGVKWMEEVNGKKFGDLKNPLLVSVRSGARASMPGMMDTILNLGLNDDVVAAMIAGNPDPAFERFVYDSYRRFIQMFSDVVMEVGKKYFEQLIDKMKEDRGVKFDVDLTAADLKELAEQFKAEYKNQLGSDFPSDPVEQLKLAIEAVFRSWDNPRANVYRRDNDIPYSWGTAVNVMPMVFGNLNNESGTGVAFTRDPATGENKLMGEFLINAQGEDVVAGVRTPMPIAQMEQEFPEAYAEFLKVCETLENHYHDMQDMEFTVENKKLYMLQCRNGKRTAPAALKIACDLVDEGHKTPAEAVAMIDPRNLDTLLHPQFDAAALKAATPLGKGLGASPGAACGKVVFTADDAEAWAERGEKVVLVRLETSPEDITGMKAAQGILTVRGGMTSHAAVVARGMGTCCVSGCGDINMDEENKKFTLAGQTFTEGSEISIDGTTGNIYAGIIPTVDASIAGEFGRVMAWADEFRRLKVRTNADTPADAKKARELGAEGIGLCRTEHMFFDPERIAAFREMICSDTVEERETALNKILPYQQGDFEKLYEALEGCPVTIRFLDPPLHEFVPTEEADIEKLAKAKNKSVEEIKAICESLHEFNPMMGHRAVSYTHLRAHETS
;
A
#
# COMPACT_ATOMS: atom_id res chain seq x y z
N MET A 1 52.70 -42.50 -11.43
CA MET A 1 52.69 -41.09 -10.93
C MET A 1 52.98 -40.21 -12.14
N VAL A 2 51.95 -39.61 -12.71
CA VAL A 2 52.09 -38.67 -13.83
C VAL A 2 51.63 -37.33 -13.27
N PHE A 3 52.56 -36.42 -13.11
CA PHE A 3 52.30 -35.03 -12.70
C PHE A 3 51.78 -34.24 -13.91
N PHE A 4 50.52 -33.82 -13.86
CA PHE A 4 50.01 -32.79 -14.77
C PHE A 4 50.35 -31.42 -14.21
N THR A 5 51.24 -30.73 -14.89
CA THR A 5 51.51 -29.31 -14.71
C THR A 5 50.36 -28.48 -15.27
N ILE A 6 49.66 -27.75 -14.41
CA ILE A 6 48.66 -26.78 -14.81
C ILE A 6 49.39 -25.51 -15.33
N PRO A 7 49.08 -25.00 -16.54
CA PRO A 7 49.70 -23.76 -17.00
C PRO A 7 49.16 -22.54 -16.20
N GLU A 8 50.06 -21.68 -15.75
CA GLU A 8 49.77 -20.41 -15.17
C GLU A 8 48.89 -19.54 -16.15
N ILE A 9 47.65 -19.34 -15.78
CA ILE A 9 46.80 -18.38 -16.45
C ILE A 9 47.25 -16.99 -15.98
N LYS A 10 48.03 -16.28 -16.80
CA LYS A 10 48.30 -14.88 -16.65
C LYS A 10 46.98 -14.13 -16.69
N PHE A 11 46.48 -13.69 -15.52
CA PHE A 11 45.44 -12.68 -15.43
C PHE A 11 45.92 -11.43 -16.18
N ARG A 12 45.36 -11.19 -17.35
CA ARG A 12 45.43 -9.88 -17.98
C ARG A 12 44.76 -8.92 -16.99
N ARG A 13 45.51 -7.93 -16.50
CA ARG A 13 44.95 -6.75 -15.88
C ARG A 13 43.97 -6.16 -16.89
N ASN A 14 42.67 -6.40 -16.69
CA ASN A 14 41.65 -5.62 -17.35
C ASN A 14 41.89 -4.16 -16.89
N CYS A 15 42.14 -3.27 -17.83
CA CYS A 15 41.85 -1.86 -17.64
C CYS A 15 40.40 -1.81 -17.14
N LYS A 16 40.19 -1.46 -15.87
CA LYS A 16 38.85 -1.08 -15.41
C LYS A 16 38.46 0.09 -16.31
N MET A 17 37.49 -0.12 -17.18
CA MET A 17 36.76 1.02 -17.73
C MET A 17 36.25 1.82 -16.54
N ALA A 18 36.51 3.12 -16.49
CA ALA A 18 36.01 4.00 -15.47
C ALA A 18 34.49 3.81 -15.37
N ASN A 19 33.95 3.63 -14.16
CA ASN A 19 32.54 3.47 -13.96
C ASN A 19 31.83 4.77 -14.39
N LYS A 20 30.77 4.68 -15.18
CA LYS A 20 29.96 5.84 -15.50
C LYS A 20 28.90 6.04 -14.42
N TRP A 21 29.10 7.03 -13.58
CA TRP A 21 28.22 7.34 -12.44
C TRP A 21 27.14 8.37 -12.76
N VAL A 22 27.33 9.18 -13.83
CA VAL A 22 26.45 10.29 -14.16
C VAL A 22 25.97 10.18 -15.61
N TYR A 23 24.69 10.37 -15.83
CA TYR A 23 24.03 10.33 -17.13
C TYR A 23 23.18 11.58 -17.31
N THR A 24 23.38 12.32 -18.40
CA THR A 24 22.46 13.39 -18.77
C THR A 24 21.09 12.79 -19.18
N PHE A 25 20.01 13.56 -19.10
CA PHE A 25 18.70 13.06 -19.53
C PHE A 25 18.66 12.65 -21.00
N LYS A 26 19.58 13.19 -21.84
CA LYS A 26 19.73 12.78 -23.25
C LYS A 26 20.44 11.43 -23.44
N GLU A 27 21.13 10.92 -22.45
CA GLU A 27 21.88 9.66 -22.52
C GLU A 27 21.11 8.48 -21.91
N GLY A 28 20.05 8.75 -21.18
CA GLY A 28 19.23 7.75 -20.52
C GLY A 28 17.94 7.46 -21.28
N ASN A 29 17.27 6.38 -20.89
CA ASN A 29 15.90 6.05 -21.31
C ASN A 29 15.21 5.15 -20.25
N MET A 30 13.96 4.78 -20.51
CA MET A 30 13.14 3.98 -19.58
C MET A 30 13.71 2.59 -19.27
N THR A 31 14.48 1.97 -20.21
CA THR A 31 15.08 0.65 -19.99
C THR A 31 16.17 0.67 -18.93
N MET A 32 16.72 1.84 -18.62
CA MET A 32 17.77 2.05 -17.62
C MET A 32 17.23 2.30 -16.21
N ARG A 33 15.97 1.96 -15.93
CA ARG A 33 15.30 2.21 -14.64
C ARG A 33 16.06 1.65 -13.44
N ASN A 34 16.76 0.53 -13.59
CA ASN A 34 17.58 -0.04 -12.53
C ASN A 34 18.78 0.83 -12.16
N LEU A 35 19.32 1.56 -13.12
CA LEU A 35 20.49 2.41 -12.98
C LEU A 35 20.14 3.86 -12.63
N LEU A 36 19.14 4.42 -13.33
CA LEU A 36 18.75 5.84 -13.19
C LEU A 36 17.64 6.05 -12.16
N GLY A 37 17.10 4.96 -11.58
CA GLY A 37 15.88 5.02 -10.76
C GLY A 37 14.65 5.32 -11.62
N GLY A 38 13.45 5.25 -11.01
CA GLY A 38 12.20 5.48 -11.73
C GLY A 38 12.07 6.92 -12.25
N LYS A 39 12.42 7.91 -11.41
CA LYS A 39 12.32 9.33 -11.78
C LYS A 39 13.33 9.71 -12.87
N GLY A 40 14.59 9.31 -12.73
CA GLY A 40 15.64 9.62 -13.72
C GLY A 40 15.37 8.98 -15.06
N ALA A 41 14.94 7.71 -15.08
CA ALA A 41 14.58 7.02 -16.32
C ALA A 41 13.40 7.70 -17.04
N ASN A 42 12.36 8.10 -16.28
CA ASN A 42 11.20 8.78 -16.87
C ASN A 42 11.53 10.21 -17.37
N LEU A 43 12.41 10.95 -16.66
CA LEU A 43 12.88 12.26 -17.15
C LEU A 43 13.68 12.12 -18.46
N ALA A 44 14.52 11.10 -18.54
CA ALA A 44 15.26 10.79 -19.76
C ALA A 44 14.32 10.39 -20.91
N GLU A 45 13.35 9.51 -20.65
CA GLU A 45 12.35 9.10 -21.64
C GLU A 45 11.50 10.26 -22.14
N MET A 46 10.99 11.11 -21.24
CA MET A 46 10.25 12.33 -21.62
C MET A 46 11.13 13.26 -22.48
N THR A 47 12.43 13.32 -22.21
CA THR A 47 13.38 14.10 -23.03
C THR A 47 13.54 13.48 -24.42
N GLU A 48 13.65 12.15 -24.53
CA GLU A 48 13.80 11.42 -25.79
C GLU A 48 12.58 11.58 -26.70
N ILE A 49 11.36 11.53 -26.12
CA ILE A 49 10.11 11.77 -26.88
C ILE A 49 9.78 13.25 -27.09
N GLY A 50 10.68 14.15 -26.75
CA GLY A 50 10.63 15.58 -27.08
C GLY A 50 9.74 16.45 -26.20
N LEU A 51 9.38 16.00 -24.99
CA LEU A 51 8.59 16.80 -24.06
C LEU A 51 9.44 17.91 -23.39
N PRO A 52 8.79 18.99 -22.90
CA PRO A 52 9.47 20.14 -22.33
C PRO A 52 10.02 19.86 -20.91
N VAL A 53 11.07 19.06 -20.83
CA VAL A 53 11.76 18.72 -19.58
C VAL A 53 12.95 19.66 -19.38
N PRO A 54 13.09 20.30 -18.19
CA PRO A 54 14.31 21.03 -17.86
C PRO A 54 15.51 20.10 -17.91
N GLN A 55 16.51 20.43 -18.75
CA GLN A 55 17.60 19.53 -19.06
C GLN A 55 18.60 19.41 -17.90
N GLY A 56 18.68 18.24 -17.31
CA GLY A 56 19.51 17.90 -16.17
C GLY A 56 20.22 16.55 -16.35
N PHE A 57 20.68 16.01 -15.24
CA PHE A 57 21.38 14.72 -15.21
C PHE A 57 20.99 13.88 -13.98
N THR A 58 21.27 12.58 -14.06
CA THR A 58 21.04 11.61 -13.00
C THR A 58 22.37 11.03 -12.52
N ILE A 59 22.61 11.06 -11.20
CA ILE A 59 23.64 10.28 -10.53
C ILE A 59 23.03 8.94 -10.18
N THR A 60 23.67 7.83 -10.55
CA THR A 60 23.10 6.50 -10.59
C THR A 60 22.82 5.89 -9.21
N THR A 61 21.96 4.87 -9.18
CA THR A 61 21.75 4.05 -7.97
C THR A 61 23.02 3.32 -7.54
N GLU A 62 23.92 3.01 -8.47
CA GLU A 62 25.21 2.38 -8.17
C GLU A 62 26.15 3.35 -7.45
N ALA A 63 26.09 4.65 -7.77
CA ALA A 63 26.82 5.68 -7.01
C ALA A 63 26.35 5.77 -5.54
N CYS A 64 25.04 5.55 -5.30
CA CYS A 64 24.52 5.44 -3.94
C CYS A 64 25.10 4.21 -3.20
N THR A 65 25.17 3.07 -3.85
CA THR A 65 25.78 1.86 -3.26
C THR A 65 27.26 2.11 -2.94
N GLN A 66 28.00 2.71 -3.89
CA GLN A 66 29.39 3.06 -3.68
C GLN A 66 29.59 4.05 -2.53
N TYR A 67 28.70 5.05 -2.38
CA TYR A 67 28.72 5.99 -1.25
C TYR A 67 28.65 5.25 0.11
N TYR A 68 27.81 4.21 0.23
CA TYR A 68 27.76 3.42 1.46
C TYR A 68 28.99 2.54 1.64
N GLU A 69 29.55 1.96 0.58
CA GLU A 69 30.79 1.17 0.60
C GLU A 69 32.00 2.04 0.99
N ASP A 70 32.03 3.29 0.53
CA ASP A 70 33.08 4.28 0.85
C ASP A 70 32.88 4.93 2.25
N GLY A 71 32.02 4.34 3.10
CA GLY A 71 31.79 4.81 4.48
C GLY A 71 30.96 6.10 4.56
N ARG A 72 29.95 6.23 3.73
CA ARG A 72 29.03 7.39 3.60
C ARG A 72 29.76 8.67 3.16
N LYS A 73 30.56 8.55 2.12
CA LYS A 73 31.26 9.67 1.47
C LYS A 73 31.19 9.54 -0.03
N ILE A 74 30.98 10.65 -0.71
CA ILE A 74 31.11 10.72 -2.16
C ILE A 74 32.58 10.75 -2.51
N ASN A 75 33.04 9.80 -3.33
CA ASN A 75 34.40 9.77 -3.80
C ASN A 75 34.67 10.79 -4.91
N ASP A 76 35.96 11.07 -5.18
CA ASP A 76 36.38 12.08 -6.14
C ASP A 76 35.93 11.80 -7.57
N GLU A 77 35.79 10.53 -7.97
CA GLU A 77 35.35 10.13 -9.31
C GLU A 77 33.87 10.47 -9.54
N ILE A 78 32.99 10.16 -8.56
CA ILE A 78 31.57 10.52 -8.61
C ILE A 78 31.42 12.04 -8.63
N MET A 79 32.18 12.76 -7.79
CA MET A 79 32.12 14.22 -7.75
C MET A 79 32.64 14.88 -9.03
N ALA A 80 33.71 14.36 -9.62
CA ALA A 80 34.23 14.85 -10.90
C ALA A 80 33.20 14.71 -12.03
N GLN A 81 32.58 13.53 -12.18
CA GLN A 81 31.52 13.32 -13.17
C GLN A 81 30.26 14.17 -12.87
N THR A 82 29.94 14.40 -11.59
CA THR A 82 28.87 15.34 -11.20
C THR A 82 29.16 16.74 -11.71
N MET A 83 30.39 17.24 -11.56
CA MET A 83 30.77 18.57 -12.04
C MET A 83 30.83 18.65 -13.58
N GLU A 84 31.16 17.56 -14.27
CA GLU A 84 31.00 17.47 -15.73
C GLU A 84 29.52 17.58 -16.14
N GLY A 85 28.61 16.93 -15.40
CA GLY A 85 27.17 17.05 -15.56
C GLY A 85 26.67 18.49 -15.32
N VAL A 86 27.18 19.17 -14.29
CA VAL A 86 26.87 20.59 -14.04
C VAL A 86 27.32 21.45 -15.22
N LYS A 87 28.56 21.28 -15.71
CA LYS A 87 29.08 22.03 -16.86
C LYS A 87 28.23 21.81 -18.12
N TRP A 88 27.85 20.58 -18.39
CA TRP A 88 26.95 20.27 -19.51
C TRP A 88 25.59 20.98 -19.36
N MET A 89 25.04 20.98 -18.15
CA MET A 89 23.78 21.64 -17.82
C MET A 89 23.88 23.17 -17.99
N GLU A 90 25.01 23.79 -17.61
CA GLU A 90 25.31 25.19 -17.85
C GLU A 90 25.27 25.54 -19.34
N GLU A 91 25.95 24.72 -20.17
CA GLU A 91 26.01 24.91 -21.62
C GLU A 91 24.64 24.82 -22.29
N VAL A 92 23.81 23.84 -21.88
CA VAL A 92 22.47 23.63 -22.48
C VAL A 92 21.48 24.70 -22.07
N ASN A 93 21.56 25.19 -20.81
CA ASN A 93 20.59 26.16 -20.27
C ASN A 93 21.07 27.62 -20.45
N GLY A 94 22.30 27.85 -20.87
CA GLY A 94 22.88 29.17 -21.02
C GLY A 94 23.00 29.97 -19.72
N LYS A 95 23.02 29.28 -18.58
CA LYS A 95 23.17 29.82 -17.22
C LYS A 95 24.41 29.19 -16.57
N LYS A 96 24.92 29.80 -15.50
CA LYS A 96 26.13 29.29 -14.84
C LYS A 96 25.89 29.12 -13.34
N PHE A 97 26.33 27.98 -12.81
CA PHE A 97 26.20 27.63 -11.40
C PHE A 97 27.10 28.53 -10.54
N GLY A 98 26.50 29.22 -9.58
CA GLY A 98 27.22 30.21 -8.73
C GLY A 98 27.59 31.51 -9.44
N ASP A 99 27.12 31.77 -10.65
CA ASP A 99 27.37 33.06 -11.34
C ASP A 99 26.52 34.19 -10.79
N LEU A 100 27.09 35.38 -10.75
CA LEU A 100 26.39 36.58 -10.25
C LEU A 100 25.52 37.27 -11.32
N LYS A 101 25.75 36.99 -12.59
CA LYS A 101 25.03 37.67 -13.69
C LYS A 101 23.82 36.88 -14.18
N ASN A 102 23.98 35.58 -14.34
CA ASN A 102 22.94 34.67 -14.81
C ASN A 102 23.01 33.33 -14.09
N PRO A 103 22.63 33.32 -12.78
CA PRO A 103 22.79 32.13 -11.96
C PRO A 103 21.94 30.96 -12.41
N LEU A 104 22.56 29.77 -12.45
CA LEU A 104 21.86 28.51 -12.57
C LEU A 104 21.50 28.03 -11.16
N LEU A 105 20.23 28.00 -10.83
CA LEU A 105 19.74 27.37 -9.61
C LEU A 105 19.24 25.97 -9.93
N VAL A 106 19.44 25.02 -9.03
CA VAL A 106 19.11 23.62 -9.29
C VAL A 106 18.26 23.01 -8.16
N SER A 107 17.52 21.97 -8.54
CA SER A 107 16.92 21.03 -7.57
C SER A 107 17.72 19.74 -7.54
N VAL A 108 17.82 19.14 -6.35
CA VAL A 108 18.44 17.83 -6.11
C VAL A 108 17.36 16.91 -5.56
N ARG A 109 16.97 15.92 -6.35
CA ARG A 109 15.77 15.11 -6.11
C ARG A 109 16.11 13.62 -6.07
N SER A 110 15.60 12.90 -5.08
CA SER A 110 15.73 11.45 -5.01
C SER A 110 14.97 10.72 -6.13
N GLY A 111 15.47 9.55 -6.54
CA GLY A 111 14.87 8.74 -7.59
C GLY A 111 15.14 7.25 -7.41
N ALA A 112 14.45 6.58 -6.48
CA ALA A 112 14.58 5.13 -6.30
C ALA A 112 13.97 4.33 -7.47
N ARG A 113 14.39 3.06 -7.63
CA ARG A 113 13.84 2.14 -8.65
C ARG A 113 12.35 1.90 -8.47
N ALA A 114 11.90 1.78 -7.22
CA ALA A 114 10.50 1.72 -6.84
C ALA A 114 10.01 3.09 -6.37
N SER A 115 8.75 3.43 -6.65
CA SER A 115 8.14 4.67 -6.15
C SER A 115 7.95 4.58 -4.64
N MET A 116 8.53 5.53 -3.90
CA MET A 116 8.48 5.63 -2.44
C MET A 116 8.00 7.05 -2.05
N PRO A 117 6.71 7.38 -2.20
CA PRO A 117 6.20 8.74 -2.00
C PRO A 117 6.41 9.23 -0.57
N GLY A 118 7.00 10.43 -0.41
CA GLY A 118 7.23 11.04 0.89
C GLY A 118 8.31 10.40 1.76
N MET A 119 8.96 9.31 1.27
CA MET A 119 9.95 8.58 2.07
C MET A 119 11.36 9.14 1.95
N MET A 120 11.67 9.86 0.88
CA MET A 120 13.00 10.38 0.59
C MET A 120 12.95 11.86 0.25
N ASP A 121 14.10 12.51 0.34
CA ASP A 121 14.20 13.95 0.41
C ASP A 121 14.42 14.61 -0.96
N THR A 122 14.10 15.89 -1.04
CA THR A 122 14.30 16.79 -2.20
C THR A 122 14.81 18.11 -1.67
N ILE A 123 15.77 18.72 -2.37
CA ILE A 123 16.30 20.06 -2.06
C ILE A 123 16.06 20.94 -3.28
N LEU A 124 15.44 22.10 -3.07
CA LEU A 124 15.12 23.09 -4.09
C LEU A 124 15.96 24.35 -3.91
N ASN A 125 16.03 25.17 -4.95
CA ASN A 125 16.68 26.50 -4.94
C ASN A 125 18.18 26.46 -4.60
N LEU A 126 18.84 25.34 -4.81
CA LEU A 126 20.27 25.17 -4.51
C LEU A 126 21.13 26.03 -5.44
N GLY A 127 22.14 26.67 -4.88
CA GLY A 127 23.01 27.64 -5.54
C GLY A 127 22.78 29.07 -5.07
N LEU A 128 21.74 29.33 -4.26
CA LEU A 128 21.54 30.63 -3.61
C LEU A 128 22.52 30.83 -2.47
N ASN A 129 23.05 32.06 -2.39
CA ASN A 129 23.82 32.62 -1.29
C ASN A 129 23.63 34.14 -1.28
N ASP A 130 24.19 34.83 -0.30
CA ASP A 130 24.00 36.28 -0.16
C ASP A 130 24.43 37.05 -1.40
N ASP A 131 25.55 36.67 -2.03
CA ASP A 131 26.10 37.35 -3.21
C ASP A 131 25.20 37.14 -4.44
N VAL A 132 24.73 35.91 -4.65
CA VAL A 132 23.80 35.57 -5.76
C VAL A 132 22.46 36.29 -5.56
N VAL A 133 21.91 36.29 -4.36
CA VAL A 133 20.67 37.00 -4.01
C VAL A 133 20.81 38.49 -4.28
N ALA A 134 21.86 39.14 -3.79
CA ALA A 134 22.11 40.55 -4.02
C ALA A 134 22.27 40.88 -5.50
N ALA A 135 22.98 40.03 -6.25
CA ALA A 135 23.19 40.22 -7.67
C ALA A 135 21.90 40.03 -8.51
N MET A 136 21.07 39.03 -8.17
CA MET A 136 19.77 38.84 -8.83
C MET A 136 18.86 40.05 -8.65
N ILE A 137 18.76 40.61 -7.43
CA ILE A 137 17.95 41.78 -7.11
C ILE A 137 18.49 43.01 -7.85
N ALA A 138 19.83 43.20 -7.85
CA ALA A 138 20.43 44.32 -8.57
C ALA A 138 20.21 44.24 -10.10
N GLY A 139 20.08 43.05 -10.64
CA GLY A 139 19.83 42.81 -12.07
C GLY A 139 18.35 43.03 -12.51
N ASN A 140 17.42 43.02 -11.56
CA ASN A 140 16.01 43.21 -11.82
C ASN A 140 15.37 44.06 -10.69
N PRO A 141 15.09 45.33 -10.92
CA PRO A 141 14.59 46.26 -9.89
C PRO A 141 13.09 46.13 -9.58
N ASP A 142 12.40 45.13 -10.12
CA ASP A 142 10.98 44.88 -9.84
C ASP A 142 10.81 44.44 -8.37
N PRO A 143 10.00 45.15 -7.55
CA PRO A 143 9.73 44.75 -6.17
C PRO A 143 9.10 43.36 -6.02
N ALA A 144 8.33 42.90 -7.02
CA ALA A 144 7.77 41.57 -7.04
C ALA A 144 8.89 40.50 -7.24
N PHE A 145 9.91 40.81 -8.06
CA PHE A 145 11.06 39.96 -8.24
C PHE A 145 11.95 39.90 -7.00
N GLU A 146 12.13 41.06 -6.32
CA GLU A 146 12.87 41.08 -5.04
C GLU A 146 12.20 40.16 -4.00
N ARG A 147 10.85 40.26 -3.90
CA ARG A 147 10.09 39.38 -3.02
C ARG A 147 10.29 37.89 -3.37
N PHE A 148 10.20 37.55 -4.66
CA PHE A 148 10.42 36.17 -5.15
C PHE A 148 11.83 35.65 -4.77
N VAL A 149 12.86 36.47 -4.93
CA VAL A 149 14.24 36.06 -4.61
C VAL A 149 14.40 35.77 -3.12
N TYR A 150 13.88 36.65 -2.23
CA TYR A 150 13.95 36.41 -0.79
C TYR A 150 13.07 35.26 -0.34
N ASP A 151 11.91 35.04 -0.94
CA ASP A 151 11.07 33.85 -0.65
C ASP A 151 11.79 32.56 -1.04
N SER A 152 12.42 32.53 -2.22
CA SER A 152 13.21 31.38 -2.66
C SER A 152 14.43 31.13 -1.77
N TYR A 153 15.07 32.20 -1.30
CA TYR A 153 16.24 32.09 -0.43
C TYR A 153 15.87 31.58 0.97
N ARG A 154 14.83 32.13 1.60
CA ARG A 154 14.39 31.64 2.93
C ARG A 154 13.93 30.17 2.85
N ARG A 155 13.23 29.77 1.77
CA ARG A 155 12.83 28.38 1.53
C ARG A 155 14.04 27.47 1.37
N PHE A 156 15.07 27.92 0.66
CA PHE A 156 16.31 27.15 0.50
C PHE A 156 17.02 26.96 1.86
N ILE A 157 17.18 28.02 2.65
CA ILE A 157 17.83 27.93 3.96
C ILE A 157 17.06 26.95 4.86
N GLN A 158 15.75 27.05 4.93
CA GLN A 158 14.89 26.16 5.71
C GLN A 158 15.05 24.70 5.27
N MET A 159 14.87 24.45 3.97
CA MET A 159 14.91 23.09 3.42
C MET A 159 16.32 22.48 3.54
N PHE A 160 17.37 23.25 3.28
CA PHE A 160 18.74 22.78 3.43
C PHE A 160 19.05 22.47 4.89
N SER A 161 18.63 23.31 5.80
CA SER A 161 18.83 23.09 7.25
C SER A 161 18.12 21.83 7.73
N ASP A 162 16.86 21.65 7.35
CA ASP A 162 16.04 20.50 7.77
C ASP A 162 16.52 19.18 7.12
N VAL A 163 16.67 19.17 5.80
CA VAL A 163 16.93 17.96 5.03
C VAL A 163 18.41 17.58 5.01
N VAL A 164 19.29 18.56 4.79
CA VAL A 164 20.72 18.30 4.60
C VAL A 164 21.45 18.22 5.93
N MET A 165 21.11 19.13 6.84
CA MET A 165 21.82 19.29 8.12
C MET A 165 21.05 18.73 9.32
N GLU A 166 19.84 18.20 9.09
CA GLU A 166 19.01 17.55 10.12
C GLU A 166 18.62 18.46 11.30
N VAL A 167 18.50 19.76 11.02
CA VAL A 167 18.08 20.78 11.99
C VAL A 167 16.57 20.90 12.04
N GLY A 168 15.80 20.11 12.44
CA GLY A 168 14.34 20.04 12.50
C GLY A 168 13.55 21.30 12.05
N LYS A 169 12.65 21.11 11.10
CA LYS A 169 11.80 22.13 10.47
C LYS A 169 11.07 23.06 11.45
N LYS A 170 10.71 22.55 12.63
CA LYS A 170 9.96 23.25 13.67
C LYS A 170 10.58 24.57 14.11
N TYR A 171 11.91 24.68 14.12
CA TYR A 171 12.60 25.91 14.55
C TYR A 171 12.35 27.05 13.56
N PHE A 172 12.33 26.76 12.29
CA PHE A 172 12.08 27.72 11.21
C PHE A 172 10.59 28.07 11.08
N GLU A 173 9.69 27.10 11.25
CA GLU A 173 8.24 27.33 11.25
C GLU A 173 7.82 28.28 12.37
N GLN A 174 8.39 28.13 13.56
CA GLN A 174 8.14 29.08 14.67
C GLN A 174 8.54 30.51 14.34
N LEU A 175 9.63 30.73 13.61
CA LEU A 175 10.05 32.05 13.17
C LEU A 175 9.10 32.64 12.13
N ILE A 176 8.63 31.82 11.17
CA ILE A 176 7.62 32.21 10.17
C ILE A 176 6.30 32.61 10.86
N ASP A 177 5.81 31.77 11.75
CA ASP A 177 4.53 31.98 12.43
C ASP A 177 4.57 33.23 13.29
N LYS A 178 5.67 33.46 14.00
CA LYS A 178 5.90 34.68 14.76
C LYS A 178 5.92 35.91 13.85
N MET A 179 6.60 35.85 12.72
CA MET A 179 6.63 36.97 11.76
C MET A 179 5.24 37.27 11.22
N LYS A 180 4.45 36.24 10.86
CA LYS A 180 3.06 36.40 10.41
C LYS A 180 2.19 37.05 11.50
N GLU A 181 2.33 36.62 12.74
CA GLU A 181 1.62 37.21 13.89
C GLU A 181 2.02 38.67 14.09
N ASP A 182 3.31 39.02 14.09
CA ASP A 182 3.82 40.36 14.27
C ASP A 182 3.35 41.34 13.13
N ARG A 183 3.15 40.82 11.93
CA ARG A 183 2.67 41.55 10.76
C ARG A 183 1.14 41.52 10.58
N GLY A 184 0.44 40.68 11.32
CA GLY A 184 -1.02 40.52 11.22
C GLY A 184 -1.47 39.88 9.90
N VAL A 185 -0.63 39.04 9.26
CA VAL A 185 -0.91 38.35 8.01
C VAL A 185 -1.17 36.87 8.24
N LYS A 186 -1.91 36.23 7.32
CA LYS A 186 -2.29 34.83 7.49
C LYS A 186 -1.39 33.87 6.71
N PHE A 187 -0.99 34.25 5.51
CA PHE A 187 -0.24 33.40 4.60
C PHE A 187 1.17 33.94 4.32
N ASP A 188 2.10 33.05 4.02
CA ASP A 188 3.47 33.40 3.65
C ASP A 188 3.52 34.34 2.42
N VAL A 189 2.55 34.19 1.50
CA VAL A 189 2.44 35.04 0.30
C VAL A 189 2.13 36.49 0.62
N ASP A 190 1.61 36.80 1.79
CA ASP A 190 1.28 38.14 2.25
C ASP A 190 2.48 38.90 2.84
N LEU A 191 3.60 38.17 3.13
CA LEU A 191 4.84 38.77 3.63
C LEU A 191 5.55 39.58 2.53
N THR A 192 6.05 40.75 2.90
CA THR A 192 6.78 41.64 1.99
C THR A 192 8.21 41.15 1.72
N ALA A 193 8.88 41.71 0.72
CA ALA A 193 10.30 41.44 0.45
C ALA A 193 11.19 41.75 1.68
N ALA A 194 10.88 42.81 2.40
CA ALA A 194 11.63 43.19 3.62
C ALA A 194 11.44 42.17 4.75
N ASP A 195 10.22 41.68 4.94
CA ASP A 195 9.93 40.63 5.94
C ASP A 195 10.62 39.33 5.59
N LEU A 196 10.62 38.93 4.33
CA LEU A 196 11.29 37.70 3.87
C LEU A 196 12.80 37.79 3.93
N LYS A 197 13.37 38.99 3.72
CA LYS A 197 14.79 39.27 3.97
C LYS A 197 15.13 39.08 5.45
N GLU A 198 14.32 39.69 6.32
CA GLU A 198 14.49 39.54 7.78
C GLU A 198 14.40 38.08 8.20
N LEU A 199 13.45 37.33 7.67
CA LEU A 199 13.32 35.88 7.91
C LEU A 199 14.55 35.11 7.45
N ALA A 200 15.10 35.41 6.27
CA ALA A 200 16.32 34.74 5.79
C ALA A 200 17.50 34.95 6.73
N GLU A 201 17.67 36.17 7.27
CA GLU A 201 18.69 36.45 8.28
C GLU A 201 18.44 35.72 9.61
N GLN A 202 17.19 35.68 10.08
CA GLN A 202 16.81 34.91 11.27
C GLN A 202 17.07 33.43 11.08
N PHE A 203 16.80 32.87 9.90
CA PHE A 203 17.06 31.47 9.57
C PHE A 203 18.56 31.15 9.56
N LYS A 204 19.40 32.01 9.00
CA LYS A 204 20.85 31.84 9.05
C LYS A 204 21.37 31.91 10.50
N ALA A 205 20.81 32.81 11.29
CA ALA A 205 21.16 32.91 12.72
C ALA A 205 20.75 31.64 13.49
N GLU A 206 19.56 31.10 13.22
CA GLU A 206 19.08 29.86 13.82
C GLU A 206 19.93 28.66 13.37
N TYR A 207 20.27 28.54 12.10
CA TYR A 207 21.22 27.57 11.58
C TYR A 207 22.52 27.58 12.34
N LYS A 208 23.10 28.77 12.52
CA LYS A 208 24.37 28.96 13.29
C LYS A 208 24.20 28.61 14.76
N ASN A 209 23.06 28.94 15.35
CA ASN A 209 22.73 28.61 16.73
C ASN A 209 22.68 27.10 16.97
N GLN A 210 22.13 26.35 16.04
CA GLN A 210 21.98 24.90 16.15
C GLN A 210 23.28 24.14 15.83
N LEU A 211 24.08 24.60 14.86
CA LEU A 211 25.23 23.87 14.32
C LEU A 211 26.59 24.47 14.68
N GLY A 212 26.62 25.71 15.15
CA GLY A 212 27.87 26.41 15.51
C GLY A 212 28.68 26.90 14.32
N SER A 213 28.19 26.75 13.08
CA SER A 213 28.85 27.19 11.85
C SER A 213 27.93 28.08 11.03
N ASP A 214 28.50 28.90 10.15
CA ASP A 214 27.70 29.70 9.21
C ASP A 214 27.07 28.84 8.14
N PHE A 215 25.96 29.34 7.56
CA PHE A 215 25.26 28.66 6.43
C PHE A 215 26.25 28.60 5.24
N PRO A 216 26.37 27.43 4.52
CA PRO A 216 27.33 27.26 3.46
C PRO A 216 27.05 28.19 2.27
N SER A 217 28.04 28.98 1.85
CA SER A 217 27.93 29.95 0.75
C SER A 217 28.46 29.42 -0.58
N ASP A 218 29.31 28.39 -0.57
CA ASP A 218 29.84 27.78 -1.80
C ASP A 218 28.79 26.85 -2.45
N PRO A 219 28.32 27.16 -3.66
CA PRO A 219 27.35 26.33 -4.36
C PRO A 219 27.81 24.89 -4.61
N VAL A 220 29.11 24.65 -4.81
CA VAL A 220 29.65 23.30 -5.02
C VAL A 220 29.59 22.48 -3.74
N GLU A 221 29.90 23.10 -2.60
CA GLU A 221 29.76 22.48 -1.29
C GLU A 221 28.28 22.18 -0.99
N GLN A 222 27.37 23.14 -1.26
CA GLN A 222 25.93 22.94 -1.13
C GLN A 222 25.47 21.72 -1.96
N LEU A 223 25.92 21.61 -3.20
CA LEU A 223 25.56 20.51 -4.11
C LEU A 223 26.04 19.15 -3.57
N LYS A 224 27.31 19.08 -3.13
CA LYS A 224 27.87 17.87 -2.56
C LYS A 224 27.08 17.41 -1.33
N LEU A 225 26.83 18.31 -0.38
CA LEU A 225 26.06 18.01 0.84
C LEU A 225 24.63 17.58 0.53
N ALA A 226 23.99 18.20 -0.47
CA ALA A 226 22.65 17.83 -0.88
C ALA A 226 22.59 16.42 -1.51
N ILE A 227 23.57 16.05 -2.35
CA ILE A 227 23.66 14.70 -2.92
C ILE A 227 23.88 13.67 -1.80
N GLU A 228 24.78 13.95 -0.85
CA GLU A 228 25.00 13.09 0.31
C GLU A 228 23.74 12.92 1.16
N ALA A 229 22.97 14.00 1.35
CA ALA A 229 21.68 13.95 2.07
C ALA A 229 20.67 13.06 1.37
N VAL A 230 20.53 13.18 0.06
CA VAL A 230 19.65 12.29 -0.73
C VAL A 230 20.10 10.83 -0.64
N PHE A 231 21.38 10.53 -0.69
CA PHE A 231 21.88 9.17 -0.50
C PHE A 231 21.60 8.68 0.93
N ARG A 232 21.80 9.52 1.96
CA ARG A 232 21.47 9.19 3.36
C ARG A 232 19.98 8.88 3.55
N SER A 233 19.10 9.61 2.84
CA SER A 233 17.65 9.42 2.97
C SER A 233 17.17 8.02 2.58
N TRP A 234 17.98 7.27 1.81
CA TRP A 234 17.73 5.85 1.55
C TRP A 234 17.70 5.00 2.81
N ASP A 235 18.46 5.37 3.82
CA ASP A 235 18.60 4.64 5.09
C ASP A 235 17.87 5.30 6.28
N ASN A 236 16.98 6.26 6.02
CA ASN A 236 16.21 6.87 7.09
C ASN A 236 15.12 5.89 7.63
N PRO A 237 14.64 6.06 8.88
CA PRO A 237 13.70 5.13 9.50
C PRO A 237 12.41 4.91 8.71
N ARG A 238 11.82 5.98 8.15
CA ARG A 238 10.58 5.90 7.35
C ARG A 238 10.79 5.12 6.05
N ALA A 239 11.94 5.33 5.37
CA ALA A 239 12.29 4.58 4.16
C ALA A 239 12.56 3.10 4.46
N ASN A 240 13.20 2.79 5.61
CA ASN A 240 13.45 1.42 6.04
C ASN A 240 12.14 0.65 6.29
N VAL A 241 11.18 1.26 6.97
CA VAL A 241 9.84 0.67 7.19
C VAL A 241 9.15 0.43 5.86
N TYR A 242 9.06 1.46 5.00
CA TYR A 242 8.40 1.34 3.70
C TYR A 242 9.02 0.25 2.81
N ARG A 243 10.36 0.16 2.78
CA ARG A 243 11.04 -0.88 1.99
C ARG A 243 10.73 -2.29 2.50
N ARG A 244 10.75 -2.49 3.81
CA ARG A 244 10.39 -3.78 4.43
C ARG A 244 8.96 -4.18 4.08
N ASP A 245 8.01 -3.24 4.20
CA ASP A 245 6.59 -3.49 3.99
C ASP A 245 6.23 -3.69 2.49
N ASN A 246 7.12 -3.30 1.58
CA ASN A 246 6.96 -3.45 0.12
C ASN A 246 8.01 -4.36 -0.53
N ASP A 247 8.75 -5.17 0.23
CA ASP A 247 9.77 -6.12 -0.26
C ASP A 247 10.84 -5.48 -1.17
N ILE A 248 11.25 -4.22 -0.88
CA ILE A 248 12.26 -3.49 -1.64
C ILE A 248 13.64 -3.76 -1.07
N PRO A 249 14.56 -4.41 -1.84
CA PRO A 249 15.91 -4.75 -1.36
C PRO A 249 16.73 -3.50 -1.01
N TYR A 250 17.44 -3.56 0.11
CA TYR A 250 18.36 -2.49 0.53
C TYR A 250 19.45 -2.19 -0.51
N SER A 251 19.95 -3.23 -1.18
CA SER A 251 21.01 -3.14 -2.19
C SER A 251 20.64 -2.35 -3.45
N TRP A 252 19.37 -1.97 -3.61
CA TRP A 252 18.96 -1.20 -4.80
C TRP A 252 19.47 0.24 -4.80
N GLY A 253 19.64 0.86 -3.63
CA GLY A 253 20.00 2.25 -3.53
C GLY A 253 18.97 3.23 -4.12
N THR A 254 19.30 4.51 -4.14
CA THR A 254 18.54 5.57 -4.81
C THR A 254 19.42 6.31 -5.79
N ALA A 255 18.86 6.77 -6.91
CA ALA A 255 19.51 7.74 -7.78
C ALA A 255 19.25 9.17 -7.29
N VAL A 256 20.07 10.10 -7.75
CA VAL A 256 19.90 11.54 -7.51
C VAL A 256 19.73 12.25 -8.85
N ASN A 257 18.64 13.00 -9.00
CA ASN A 257 18.39 13.81 -10.18
C ASN A 257 18.71 15.26 -9.89
N VAL A 258 19.61 15.84 -10.64
CA VAL A 258 19.98 17.25 -10.57
C VAL A 258 19.45 17.94 -11.83
N MET A 259 18.57 18.93 -11.64
CA MET A 259 17.95 19.62 -12.77
C MET A 259 17.77 21.11 -12.49
N PRO A 260 17.75 21.96 -13.52
CA PRO A 260 17.52 23.39 -13.34
C PRO A 260 16.19 23.64 -12.63
N MET A 261 16.17 24.62 -11.77
CA MET A 261 14.92 25.14 -11.21
C MET A 261 14.07 25.78 -12.29
N VAL A 262 12.77 25.51 -12.21
CA VAL A 262 11.68 26.21 -12.92
C VAL A 262 10.75 26.75 -11.85
N PHE A 263 10.41 28.04 -11.94
CA PHE A 263 9.79 28.75 -10.84
C PHE A 263 8.30 29.03 -11.08
N GLY A 264 7.44 28.18 -10.52
CA GLY A 264 6.00 28.42 -10.48
C GLY A 264 5.60 29.58 -9.56
N ASN A 265 6.50 30.03 -8.69
CA ASN A 265 6.33 31.18 -7.79
C ASN A 265 7.03 32.47 -8.26
N LEU A 266 7.41 32.54 -9.53
CA LEU A 266 8.10 33.73 -10.07
C LEU A 266 7.19 34.95 -10.10
N ASN A 267 5.95 34.78 -10.56
CA ASN A 267 4.92 35.84 -10.70
C ASN A 267 3.54 35.22 -10.95
N ASN A 268 2.55 36.05 -11.22
CA ASN A 268 1.17 35.58 -11.51
C ASN A 268 1.00 34.94 -12.91
N GLU A 269 2.02 35.00 -13.78
CA GLU A 269 2.06 34.29 -15.06
C GLU A 269 2.76 32.90 -14.91
N SER A 270 2.98 32.48 -13.68
CA SER A 270 3.65 31.25 -13.31
C SER A 270 2.80 30.45 -12.32
N GLY A 271 2.94 29.14 -12.33
CA GLY A 271 2.20 28.25 -11.46
C GLY A 271 2.78 26.84 -11.48
N THR A 272 2.25 25.98 -10.63
CA THR A 272 2.67 24.58 -10.57
C THR A 272 1.48 23.68 -10.25
N GLY A 273 1.53 22.42 -10.66
CA GLY A 273 0.42 21.50 -10.44
C GLY A 273 0.78 20.05 -10.56
N VAL A 274 -0.18 19.24 -10.20
CA VAL A 274 -0.18 17.80 -10.35
C VAL A 274 -1.42 17.34 -11.08
N ALA A 275 -1.31 16.37 -11.96
CA ALA A 275 -2.45 15.88 -12.72
C ALA A 275 -2.32 14.39 -13.09
N PHE A 276 -3.47 13.78 -13.33
CA PHE A 276 -3.61 12.42 -13.81
C PHE A 276 -4.32 12.45 -15.17
N THR A 277 -3.85 11.68 -16.13
CA THR A 277 -4.49 11.59 -17.46
C THR A 277 -5.90 11.02 -17.40
N ARG A 278 -6.19 10.18 -16.38
CA ARG A 278 -7.52 9.62 -16.09
C ARG A 278 -7.84 9.79 -14.61
N ASP A 279 -9.11 9.74 -14.25
CA ASP A 279 -9.53 9.78 -12.85
C ASP A 279 -8.97 8.59 -12.06
N PRO A 280 -8.10 8.78 -11.06
CA PRO A 280 -7.48 7.71 -10.30
C PRO A 280 -8.46 6.98 -9.36
N ALA A 281 -9.63 7.54 -9.10
CA ALA A 281 -10.65 6.95 -8.24
C ALA A 281 -11.64 6.11 -9.04
N THR A 282 -12.08 6.58 -10.21
CA THR A 282 -13.14 5.94 -11.01
C THR A 282 -12.62 5.24 -12.27
N GLY A 283 -11.46 5.63 -12.77
CA GLY A 283 -10.88 5.15 -14.03
C GLY A 283 -11.43 5.84 -15.28
N GLU A 284 -12.32 6.83 -15.14
CA GLU A 284 -12.85 7.58 -16.27
C GLU A 284 -11.72 8.27 -17.04
N ASN A 285 -11.79 8.25 -18.37
CA ASN A 285 -10.87 8.96 -19.26
C ASN A 285 -11.17 10.46 -19.21
N LYS A 286 -10.77 11.09 -18.11
CA LYS A 286 -10.95 12.49 -17.82
C LYS A 286 -9.74 13.00 -17.07
N LEU A 287 -9.12 14.07 -17.60
CA LEU A 287 -8.03 14.77 -16.95
C LEU A 287 -8.45 15.24 -15.55
N MET A 288 -7.74 14.76 -14.54
CA MET A 288 -7.95 15.13 -13.13
C MET A 288 -6.68 15.76 -12.59
N GLY A 289 -6.81 16.79 -11.78
CA GLY A 289 -5.63 17.40 -11.17
C GLY A 289 -5.94 18.76 -10.57
N GLU A 290 -4.89 19.32 -10.00
CA GLU A 290 -4.95 20.58 -9.26
C GLU A 290 -3.69 21.41 -9.55
N PHE A 291 -3.84 22.74 -9.54
CA PHE A 291 -2.72 23.66 -9.72
C PHE A 291 -2.87 24.91 -8.85
N LEU A 292 -1.76 25.59 -8.61
CA LEU A 292 -1.68 26.86 -7.92
C LEU A 292 -0.94 27.88 -8.77
N ILE A 293 -1.45 29.10 -8.82
CA ILE A 293 -0.76 30.25 -9.40
C ILE A 293 0.22 30.80 -8.35
N ASN A 294 1.38 31.25 -8.81
CA ASN A 294 2.42 31.86 -7.96
C ASN A 294 2.75 30.97 -6.76
N ALA A 295 3.20 29.73 -7.04
CA ALA A 295 3.45 28.69 -6.03
C ALA A 295 4.60 27.77 -6.46
N GLN A 296 5.31 27.19 -5.49
CA GLN A 296 6.22 26.07 -5.72
C GLN A 296 5.49 24.73 -5.53
N GLY A 297 6.07 23.62 -6.05
CA GLY A 297 5.42 22.32 -6.04
C GLY A 297 5.03 21.82 -4.66
N GLU A 298 5.80 22.15 -3.62
CA GLU A 298 5.48 21.81 -2.23
C GLU A 298 4.19 22.49 -1.73
N ASP A 299 3.85 23.67 -2.22
CA ASP A 299 2.66 24.41 -1.79
C ASP A 299 1.36 23.70 -2.21
N VAL A 300 1.38 22.96 -3.33
CA VAL A 300 0.23 22.18 -3.82
C VAL A 300 -0.08 21.00 -2.88
N VAL A 301 0.97 20.36 -2.37
CA VAL A 301 0.85 19.15 -1.54
C VAL A 301 0.67 19.47 -0.07
N ALA A 302 1.21 20.62 0.40
CA ALA A 302 1.15 21.03 1.80
C ALA A 302 -0.25 21.44 2.27
N GLY A 303 -1.20 21.73 1.35
CA GLY A 303 -2.58 22.09 1.69
C GLY A 303 -2.75 23.45 2.37
N VAL A 304 -1.71 24.29 2.36
CA VAL A 304 -1.74 25.63 2.98
C VAL A 304 -2.66 26.58 2.20
N ARG A 305 -2.74 26.41 0.88
CA ARG A 305 -3.63 27.13 -0.02
C ARG A 305 -4.55 26.13 -0.70
N THR A 306 -5.81 26.49 -0.94
CA THR A 306 -6.75 25.65 -1.71
C THR A 306 -6.36 25.68 -3.19
N PRO A 307 -5.95 24.55 -3.78
CA PRO A 307 -5.61 24.51 -5.19
C PRO A 307 -6.86 24.63 -6.08
N MET A 308 -6.65 25.08 -7.29
CA MET A 308 -7.68 25.17 -8.33
C MET A 308 -7.75 23.86 -9.13
N PRO A 309 -8.94 23.41 -9.55
CA PRO A 309 -9.07 22.29 -10.47
C PRO A 309 -8.31 22.54 -11.77
N ILE A 310 -7.65 21.51 -12.31
CA ILE A 310 -6.81 21.59 -13.52
C ILE A 310 -7.54 22.19 -14.74
N ALA A 311 -8.87 22.00 -14.85
CA ALA A 311 -9.67 22.56 -15.93
C ALA A 311 -9.68 24.10 -15.94
N GLN A 312 -9.47 24.77 -14.80
CA GLN A 312 -9.38 26.22 -14.73
C GLN A 312 -8.07 26.76 -15.30
N MET A 313 -7.06 25.91 -15.50
CA MET A 313 -5.81 26.28 -16.15
C MET A 313 -6.03 26.76 -17.59
N GLU A 314 -7.10 26.34 -18.26
CA GLU A 314 -7.50 26.86 -19.59
C GLU A 314 -7.74 28.37 -19.59
N GLN A 315 -8.26 28.91 -18.49
CA GLN A 315 -8.53 30.32 -18.36
C GLN A 315 -7.30 31.16 -17.96
N GLU A 316 -6.48 30.60 -17.06
CA GLU A 316 -5.31 31.28 -16.50
C GLU A 316 -4.07 31.18 -17.41
N PHE A 317 -3.86 30.02 -18.04
CA PHE A 317 -2.69 29.72 -18.88
C PHE A 317 -3.12 28.98 -20.17
N PRO A 318 -3.89 29.60 -21.09
CA PRO A 318 -4.51 28.88 -22.22
C PRO A 318 -3.51 28.19 -23.13
N GLU A 319 -2.37 28.79 -23.44
CA GLU A 319 -1.34 28.21 -24.30
C GLU A 319 -0.64 27.02 -23.60
N ALA A 320 -0.28 27.17 -22.33
CA ALA A 320 0.32 26.11 -21.54
C ALA A 320 -0.66 24.95 -21.32
N TYR A 321 -1.95 25.23 -21.13
CA TYR A 321 -2.98 24.20 -21.01
C TYR A 321 -3.14 23.40 -22.30
N ALA A 322 -3.19 24.08 -23.46
CA ALA A 322 -3.26 23.40 -24.77
C ALA A 322 -2.03 22.53 -25.04
N GLU A 323 -0.84 22.98 -24.64
CA GLU A 323 0.38 22.15 -24.68
C GLU A 323 0.31 20.98 -23.71
N PHE A 324 -0.18 21.20 -22.50
CA PHE A 324 -0.32 20.16 -21.48
C PHE A 324 -1.26 19.03 -21.91
N LEU A 325 -2.37 19.32 -22.57
CA LEU A 325 -3.27 18.30 -23.14
C LEU A 325 -2.55 17.41 -24.15
N LYS A 326 -1.70 18.01 -25.02
CA LYS A 326 -0.88 17.23 -25.98
C LYS A 326 0.16 16.37 -25.26
N VAL A 327 0.74 16.87 -24.18
CA VAL A 327 1.66 16.10 -23.33
C VAL A 327 0.95 14.90 -22.74
N CYS A 328 -0.27 15.08 -22.19
CA CYS A 328 -1.08 13.99 -21.64
C CYS A 328 -1.34 12.89 -22.68
N GLU A 329 -1.79 13.27 -23.87
CA GLU A 329 -2.03 12.35 -24.98
C GLU A 329 -0.72 11.63 -25.40
N THR A 330 0.39 12.36 -25.53
CA THR A 330 1.69 11.79 -25.89
C THR A 330 2.16 10.77 -24.86
N LEU A 331 2.06 11.08 -23.56
CA LEU A 331 2.48 10.19 -22.49
C LEU A 331 1.62 8.94 -22.42
N GLU A 332 0.30 9.06 -22.49
CA GLU A 332 -0.59 7.91 -22.42
C GLU A 332 -0.41 6.98 -23.64
N ASN A 333 -0.27 7.55 -24.83
CA ASN A 333 0.04 6.79 -26.06
C ASN A 333 1.40 6.11 -26.00
N HIS A 334 2.40 6.72 -25.33
CA HIS A 334 3.75 6.16 -25.23
C HIS A 334 3.83 5.04 -24.20
N TYR A 335 3.27 5.28 -22.99
CA TYR A 335 3.35 4.31 -21.89
C TYR A 335 2.24 3.26 -21.91
N HIS A 336 1.18 3.47 -22.68
CA HIS A 336 -0.01 2.63 -22.70
C HIS A 336 -0.56 2.36 -21.29
N ASP A 337 -0.56 3.42 -20.47
CA ASP A 337 -1.11 3.41 -19.11
C ASP A 337 -1.40 4.83 -18.64
N MET A 338 -2.35 5.01 -17.71
CA MET A 338 -2.61 6.32 -17.12
C MET A 338 -1.37 6.88 -16.43
N GLN A 339 -1.15 8.17 -16.58
CA GLN A 339 0.02 8.86 -16.05
C GLN A 339 -0.36 9.83 -14.92
N ASP A 340 0.51 9.86 -13.91
CA ASP A 340 0.57 10.83 -12.81
C ASP A 340 1.73 11.77 -13.11
N MET A 341 1.46 13.06 -13.21
CA MET A 341 2.37 14.07 -13.72
C MET A 341 2.55 15.23 -12.74
N GLU A 342 3.79 15.71 -12.62
CA GLU A 342 4.11 16.97 -11.98
C GLU A 342 4.59 17.95 -13.05
N PHE A 343 4.04 19.15 -13.06
CA PHE A 343 4.39 20.20 -14.04
C PHE A 343 4.53 21.56 -13.37
N THR A 344 5.24 22.45 -14.05
CA THR A 344 5.36 23.87 -13.68
C THR A 344 5.21 24.74 -14.92
N VAL A 345 4.51 25.84 -14.75
CA VAL A 345 4.43 26.93 -15.74
C VAL A 345 5.30 28.06 -15.23
N GLU A 346 6.29 28.50 -16.02
CA GLU A 346 7.10 29.69 -15.74
C GLU A 346 6.93 30.70 -16.86
N ASN A 347 6.41 31.87 -16.57
CA ASN A 347 6.10 32.91 -17.56
C ASN A 347 5.31 32.33 -18.75
N LYS A 348 4.19 31.65 -18.48
CA LYS A 348 3.29 30.99 -19.45
C LYS A 348 3.88 29.79 -20.19
N LYS A 349 5.15 29.44 -19.96
CA LYS A 349 5.80 28.29 -20.60
C LYS A 349 5.70 27.05 -19.72
N LEU A 350 5.21 25.95 -20.31
CA LEU A 350 5.07 24.66 -19.65
C LEU A 350 6.40 23.94 -19.51
N TYR A 351 6.60 23.26 -18.37
CA TYR A 351 7.69 22.35 -18.10
C TYR A 351 7.20 21.11 -17.36
N MET A 352 7.65 19.93 -17.80
CA MET A 352 7.35 18.67 -17.14
C MET A 352 8.46 18.33 -16.15
N LEU A 353 8.08 18.07 -14.90
CA LEU A 353 9.03 17.78 -13.82
C LEU A 353 9.10 16.31 -13.45
N GLN A 354 8.02 15.56 -13.68
CA GLN A 354 7.93 14.14 -13.43
C GLN A 354 6.75 13.54 -14.17
N CYS A 355 6.88 12.29 -14.61
CA CYS A 355 5.75 11.42 -14.92
C CYS A 355 5.96 10.04 -14.29
N ARG A 356 4.88 9.33 -14.04
CA ARG A 356 4.88 7.93 -13.58
C ARG A 356 3.52 7.31 -13.86
N ASN A 357 3.46 5.97 -13.90
CA ASN A 357 2.18 5.29 -13.94
C ASN A 357 1.38 5.65 -12.69
N GLY A 358 0.14 6.10 -12.90
CA GLY A 358 -0.71 6.62 -11.85
C GLY A 358 -1.11 5.54 -10.84
N LYS A 359 -0.94 5.83 -9.55
CA LYS A 359 -1.58 5.04 -8.50
C LYS A 359 -3.08 5.25 -8.57
N ARG A 360 -3.84 4.16 -8.43
CA ARG A 360 -5.28 4.14 -8.65
C ARG A 360 -5.97 3.16 -7.74
N THR A 361 -7.26 3.33 -7.53
CA THR A 361 -8.11 2.37 -6.81
C THR A 361 -8.27 1.07 -7.60
N ALA A 362 -8.71 0.00 -6.94
CA ALA A 362 -8.97 -1.27 -7.62
C ALA A 362 -10.07 -1.17 -8.69
N PRO A 363 -11.21 -0.49 -8.47
CA PRO A 363 -12.19 -0.27 -9.53
C PRO A 363 -11.62 0.50 -10.74
N ALA A 364 -10.86 1.56 -10.48
CA ALA A 364 -10.20 2.33 -11.53
C ALA A 364 -9.18 1.50 -12.32
N ALA A 365 -8.43 0.61 -11.64
CA ALA A 365 -7.49 -0.28 -12.31
C ALA A 365 -8.18 -1.23 -13.30
N LEU A 366 -9.31 -1.82 -12.92
CA LEU A 366 -10.11 -2.68 -13.81
C LEU A 366 -10.66 -1.90 -15.00
N LYS A 367 -11.26 -0.73 -14.73
CA LYS A 367 -11.83 0.11 -15.80
C LYS A 367 -10.75 0.55 -16.77
N ILE A 368 -9.64 1.08 -16.31
CA ILE A 368 -8.53 1.53 -17.17
C ILE A 368 -7.97 0.37 -18.00
N ALA A 369 -7.79 -0.81 -17.40
CA ALA A 369 -7.32 -1.98 -18.13
C ALA A 369 -8.28 -2.39 -19.27
N CYS A 370 -9.60 -2.34 -19.01
CA CYS A 370 -10.62 -2.61 -20.04
C CYS A 370 -10.62 -1.53 -21.13
N ASP A 371 -10.59 -0.25 -20.75
CA ASP A 371 -10.59 0.86 -21.69
C ASP A 371 -9.35 0.82 -22.61
N LEU A 372 -8.16 0.55 -22.06
CA LEU A 372 -6.92 0.45 -22.85
C LEU A 372 -6.94 -0.71 -23.86
N VAL A 373 -7.68 -1.78 -23.59
CA VAL A 373 -7.92 -2.84 -24.57
C VAL A 373 -8.89 -2.37 -25.65
N ASP A 374 -9.99 -1.72 -25.27
CA ASP A 374 -11.00 -1.19 -26.19
C ASP A 374 -10.42 -0.09 -27.12
N GLU A 375 -9.52 0.73 -26.59
CA GLU A 375 -8.76 1.76 -27.30
C GLU A 375 -7.62 1.19 -28.19
N GLY A 376 -7.29 -0.10 -28.06
CA GLY A 376 -6.26 -0.78 -28.84
C GLY A 376 -4.82 -0.54 -28.38
N HIS A 377 -4.65 0.03 -27.20
CA HIS A 377 -3.32 0.27 -26.57
C HIS A 377 -2.74 -0.97 -25.91
N LYS A 378 -3.56 -1.91 -25.49
CA LYS A 378 -3.16 -3.15 -24.81
C LYS A 378 -3.87 -4.37 -25.39
N THR A 379 -3.19 -5.49 -25.31
CA THR A 379 -3.83 -6.79 -25.48
C THR A 379 -4.51 -7.23 -24.17
N PRO A 380 -5.50 -8.14 -24.21
CA PRO A 380 -6.10 -8.70 -23.00
C PRO A 380 -5.07 -9.29 -22.02
N ALA A 381 -4.01 -9.94 -22.52
CA ALA A 381 -2.94 -10.50 -21.69
C ALA A 381 -2.15 -9.42 -20.95
N GLU A 382 -1.82 -8.32 -21.62
CA GLU A 382 -1.13 -7.19 -21.03
C GLU A 382 -2.02 -6.46 -20.02
N ALA A 383 -3.33 -6.35 -20.29
CA ALA A 383 -4.31 -5.74 -19.38
C ALA A 383 -4.42 -6.55 -18.07
N VAL A 384 -4.48 -7.88 -18.14
CA VAL A 384 -4.44 -8.75 -16.96
C VAL A 384 -3.14 -8.56 -16.17
N ALA A 385 -2.00 -8.45 -16.85
CA ALA A 385 -0.70 -8.26 -16.21
C ALA A 385 -0.52 -6.89 -15.52
N MET A 386 -1.35 -5.88 -15.86
CA MET A 386 -1.34 -4.57 -15.21
C MET A 386 -1.97 -4.58 -13.81
N ILE A 387 -2.78 -5.58 -13.48
CA ILE A 387 -3.59 -5.62 -12.27
C ILE A 387 -2.85 -6.40 -11.20
N ASP A 388 -2.61 -5.75 -10.05
CA ASP A 388 -2.11 -6.44 -8.87
C ASP A 388 -3.27 -7.24 -8.21
N PRO A 389 -3.17 -8.59 -8.15
CA PRO A 389 -4.23 -9.43 -7.58
C PRO A 389 -4.59 -9.06 -6.13
N ARG A 390 -3.63 -8.55 -5.35
CA ARG A 390 -3.85 -8.15 -3.96
C ARG A 390 -4.88 -7.01 -3.83
N ASN A 391 -4.96 -6.15 -4.85
CA ASN A 391 -5.93 -5.05 -4.87
C ASN A 391 -7.36 -5.54 -5.17
N LEU A 392 -7.52 -6.71 -5.78
CA LEU A 392 -8.83 -7.27 -6.12
C LEU A 392 -9.59 -7.80 -4.89
N ASP A 393 -8.85 -8.17 -3.84
CA ASP A 393 -9.45 -8.67 -2.60
C ASP A 393 -10.47 -7.69 -2.01
N THR A 394 -10.18 -6.40 -2.09
CA THR A 394 -11.12 -5.36 -1.64
C THR A 394 -12.43 -5.33 -2.41
N LEU A 395 -12.46 -5.79 -3.66
CA LEU A 395 -13.65 -5.80 -4.51
C LEU A 395 -14.55 -7.01 -4.28
N LEU A 396 -14.04 -8.03 -3.60
CA LEU A 396 -14.78 -9.25 -3.25
C LEU A 396 -15.63 -9.08 -1.98
N HIS A 397 -15.50 -7.93 -1.32
CA HIS A 397 -16.23 -7.58 -0.11
C HIS A 397 -17.13 -6.37 -0.33
N PRO A 398 -18.24 -6.22 0.44
CA PRO A 398 -19.06 -5.03 0.39
C PRO A 398 -18.23 -3.76 0.62
N GLN A 399 -18.53 -2.69 -0.08
CA GLN A 399 -17.86 -1.39 -0.02
C GLN A 399 -18.86 -0.33 0.45
N PHE A 400 -18.40 0.75 1.08
CA PHE A 400 -19.26 1.90 1.29
C PHE A 400 -19.51 2.66 -0.03
N ASP A 401 -20.69 3.24 -0.14
CA ASP A 401 -20.95 4.22 -1.19
C ASP A 401 -19.95 5.37 -1.11
N ALA A 402 -19.26 5.66 -2.21
CA ALA A 402 -18.14 6.59 -2.23
C ALA A 402 -18.55 8.03 -1.89
N ALA A 403 -19.76 8.46 -2.29
CA ALA A 403 -20.25 9.81 -2.00
C ALA A 403 -20.63 9.94 -0.51
N ALA A 404 -21.29 8.93 0.04
CA ALA A 404 -21.65 8.89 1.45
C ALA A 404 -20.40 8.81 2.35
N LEU A 405 -19.41 8.01 1.98
CA LEU A 405 -18.15 7.89 2.71
C LEU A 405 -17.36 9.20 2.74
N LYS A 406 -17.33 9.94 1.62
CA LYS A 406 -16.64 11.25 1.54
C LYS A 406 -17.26 12.30 2.48
N ALA A 407 -18.54 12.19 2.76
CA ALA A 407 -19.24 13.08 3.67
C ALA A 407 -19.09 12.68 5.15
N ALA A 408 -18.64 11.46 5.45
CA ALA A 408 -18.50 10.94 6.79
C ALA A 408 -17.13 11.25 7.39
N THR A 409 -17.11 11.49 8.72
CA THR A 409 -15.86 11.73 9.46
C THR A 409 -15.58 10.53 10.36
N PRO A 410 -14.39 9.90 10.31
CA PRO A 410 -14.03 8.82 11.21
C PRO A 410 -14.02 9.27 12.68
N LEU A 411 -14.60 8.47 13.56
CA LEU A 411 -14.55 8.69 15.01
C LEU A 411 -13.33 8.08 15.67
N GLY A 412 -12.83 6.97 15.11
CA GLY A 412 -11.68 6.25 15.64
C GLY A 412 -11.14 5.28 14.62
N LYS A 413 -10.00 4.66 14.94
CA LYS A 413 -9.32 3.72 14.07
C LYS A 413 -8.78 2.53 14.85
N GLY A 414 -9.09 1.33 14.35
CA GLY A 414 -8.45 0.07 14.75
C GLY A 414 -7.61 -0.54 13.62
N LEU A 415 -7.28 -1.81 13.76
CA LEU A 415 -6.63 -2.58 12.70
C LEU A 415 -7.70 -3.12 11.74
N GLY A 416 -7.53 -2.90 10.45
CA GLY A 416 -8.33 -3.55 9.40
C GLY A 416 -8.00 -5.04 9.38
N ALA A 417 -8.76 -5.84 10.11
CA ALA A 417 -8.46 -7.24 10.37
C ALA A 417 -9.07 -8.20 9.34
N SER A 418 -10.23 -7.86 8.80
CA SER A 418 -10.86 -8.55 7.68
C SER A 418 -11.54 -7.50 6.80
N PRO A 419 -11.28 -7.49 5.47
CA PRO A 419 -11.70 -6.40 4.59
C PRO A 419 -13.23 -6.33 4.44
N GLY A 420 -13.69 -5.20 3.89
CA GLY A 420 -15.09 -4.91 3.61
C GLY A 420 -15.65 -3.78 4.46
N ALA A 421 -16.86 -3.37 4.11
CA ALA A 421 -17.64 -2.36 4.81
C ALA A 421 -18.85 -3.02 5.49
N ALA A 422 -19.09 -2.68 6.73
CA ALA A 422 -20.26 -3.13 7.45
C ALA A 422 -20.93 -1.99 8.20
N CYS A 423 -22.26 -2.01 8.21
CA CYS A 423 -23.05 -1.07 9.00
C CYS A 423 -24.19 -1.82 9.69
N GLY A 424 -24.56 -1.35 10.85
CA GLY A 424 -25.63 -1.96 11.63
C GLY A 424 -25.77 -1.41 13.04
N LYS A 425 -26.67 -1.99 13.77
CA LYS A 425 -26.94 -1.67 15.17
C LYS A 425 -25.93 -2.37 16.08
N VAL A 426 -25.41 -1.66 17.04
CA VAL A 426 -24.48 -2.19 18.03
C VAL A 426 -25.13 -3.25 18.90
N VAL A 427 -24.50 -4.39 19.04
CA VAL A 427 -24.81 -5.43 20.01
C VAL A 427 -23.54 -5.88 20.73
N PHE A 428 -23.68 -6.33 21.98
CA PHE A 428 -22.54 -6.58 22.86
C PHE A 428 -22.32 -8.06 23.18
N THR A 429 -23.26 -8.92 22.85
CA THR A 429 -23.13 -10.37 23.08
C THR A 429 -23.43 -11.16 21.81
N ALA A 430 -22.92 -12.38 21.76
CA ALA A 430 -23.18 -13.29 20.63
C ALA A 430 -24.68 -13.62 20.52
N ASP A 431 -25.34 -13.86 21.67
CA ASP A 431 -26.77 -14.17 21.72
C ASP A 431 -27.63 -13.00 21.24
N ASP A 432 -27.28 -11.75 21.60
CA ASP A 432 -27.97 -10.57 21.08
C ASP A 432 -27.78 -10.44 19.57
N ALA A 433 -26.56 -10.70 19.05
CA ALA A 433 -26.29 -10.64 17.62
C ALA A 433 -27.18 -11.64 16.84
N GLU A 434 -27.29 -12.86 17.32
CA GLU A 434 -28.12 -13.91 16.73
C GLU A 434 -29.60 -13.55 16.81
N ALA A 435 -30.10 -13.18 18.00
CA ALA A 435 -31.49 -12.84 18.20
C ALA A 435 -31.95 -11.60 17.41
N TRP A 436 -31.08 -10.63 17.18
CA TRP A 436 -31.39 -9.44 16.38
C TRP A 436 -31.33 -9.75 14.88
N ALA A 437 -30.36 -10.56 14.44
CA ALA A 437 -30.26 -11.00 13.07
C ALA A 437 -31.47 -11.86 12.65
N GLU A 438 -31.99 -12.74 13.52
CA GLU A 438 -33.20 -13.53 13.28
C GLU A 438 -34.45 -12.64 13.09
N ARG A 439 -34.46 -11.44 13.67
CA ARG A 439 -35.51 -10.44 13.45
C ARG A 439 -35.33 -9.61 12.20
N GLY A 440 -34.28 -9.90 11.40
CA GLY A 440 -33.95 -9.18 10.16
C GLY A 440 -33.17 -7.87 10.39
N GLU A 441 -32.65 -7.62 11.58
CA GLU A 441 -31.84 -6.44 11.87
C GLU A 441 -30.38 -6.68 11.43
N LYS A 442 -29.77 -5.66 10.84
CA LYS A 442 -28.32 -5.65 10.58
C LYS A 442 -27.61 -5.25 11.86
N VAL A 443 -26.66 -6.06 12.33
CA VAL A 443 -25.95 -5.81 13.59
C VAL A 443 -24.44 -5.79 13.40
N VAL A 444 -23.77 -4.99 14.24
CA VAL A 444 -22.32 -4.99 14.42
C VAL A 444 -22.04 -5.46 15.84
N LEU A 445 -21.33 -6.59 15.96
CA LEU A 445 -20.94 -7.17 17.23
C LEU A 445 -19.72 -6.40 17.79
N VAL A 446 -19.89 -5.77 18.93
CA VAL A 446 -18.85 -4.97 19.59
C VAL A 446 -18.43 -5.65 20.89
N ARG A 447 -17.17 -6.07 20.99
CA ARG A 447 -16.64 -6.81 22.14
C ARG A 447 -15.34 -6.19 22.65
N LEU A 448 -15.03 -6.43 23.91
CA LEU A 448 -13.67 -6.15 24.42
C LEU A 448 -12.65 -7.01 23.65
N GLU A 449 -12.93 -8.30 23.56
CA GLU A 449 -12.26 -9.32 22.73
C GLU A 449 -13.26 -10.45 22.46
N THR A 450 -13.05 -11.25 21.42
CA THR A 450 -13.92 -12.41 21.13
C THR A 450 -13.27 -13.70 21.57
N SER A 451 -14.13 -14.66 21.95
CA SER A 451 -13.78 -16.04 22.32
C SER A 451 -14.42 -17.05 21.36
N PRO A 452 -14.04 -18.33 21.37
CA PRO A 452 -14.69 -19.36 20.57
C PRO A 452 -16.20 -19.49 20.79
N GLU A 453 -16.70 -19.07 21.93
CA GLU A 453 -18.13 -19.06 22.31
C GLU A 453 -18.92 -18.00 21.52
N ASP A 454 -18.26 -16.95 21.05
CA ASP A 454 -18.89 -15.87 20.27
C ASP A 454 -19.13 -16.22 18.78
N ILE A 455 -18.77 -17.42 18.32
CA ILE A 455 -18.74 -17.79 16.90
C ILE A 455 -20.12 -17.69 16.21
N THR A 456 -21.21 -18.00 16.91
CA THR A 456 -22.59 -17.90 16.39
C THR A 456 -22.98 -16.46 16.16
N GLY A 457 -22.72 -15.59 17.13
CA GLY A 457 -22.94 -14.14 17.01
C GLY A 457 -22.05 -13.49 15.97
N MET A 458 -20.79 -13.93 15.85
CA MET A 458 -19.89 -13.46 14.80
C MET A 458 -20.39 -13.82 13.39
N LYS A 459 -21.02 -14.97 13.20
CA LYS A 459 -21.66 -15.38 11.94
C LYS A 459 -22.90 -14.57 11.60
N ALA A 460 -23.70 -14.23 12.61
CA ALA A 460 -24.93 -13.48 12.46
C ALA A 460 -24.68 -11.98 12.20
N ALA A 461 -23.55 -11.43 12.66
CA ALA A 461 -23.20 -10.03 12.51
C ALA A 461 -22.73 -9.66 11.11
N GLN A 462 -23.09 -8.45 10.67
CA GLN A 462 -22.54 -7.85 9.44
C GLN A 462 -21.07 -7.47 9.58
N GLY A 463 -20.64 -7.14 10.79
CA GLY A 463 -19.28 -6.76 11.10
C GLY A 463 -18.94 -6.96 12.57
N ILE A 464 -17.64 -7.03 12.83
CA ILE A 464 -17.09 -7.28 14.16
C ILE A 464 -16.14 -6.15 14.54
N LEU A 465 -16.33 -5.57 15.71
CA LEU A 465 -15.46 -4.52 16.27
C LEU A 465 -14.93 -4.97 17.62
N THR A 466 -13.61 -4.99 17.80
CA THR A 466 -13.02 -5.29 19.10
C THR A 466 -12.12 -4.19 19.62
N VAL A 467 -12.14 -3.98 20.93
CA VAL A 467 -11.26 -3.01 21.62
C VAL A 467 -9.84 -3.53 21.71
N ARG A 468 -9.68 -4.82 21.96
CA ARG A 468 -8.40 -5.52 22.05
C ARG A 468 -8.23 -6.51 20.90
N GLY A 469 -6.99 -6.83 20.61
CA GLY A 469 -6.62 -7.85 19.63
C GLY A 469 -5.79 -7.28 18.49
N GLY A 470 -5.00 -8.14 17.88
CA GLY A 470 -4.16 -7.86 16.71
C GLY A 470 -4.61 -8.69 15.51
N MET A 471 -3.81 -8.70 14.45
CA MET A 471 -4.06 -9.45 13.20
C MET A 471 -4.14 -10.97 13.40
N THR A 472 -3.63 -11.49 14.51
CA THR A 472 -3.66 -12.92 14.89
C THR A 472 -4.65 -13.23 16.02
N SER A 473 -5.46 -12.23 16.47
CA SER A 473 -6.49 -12.43 17.48
C SER A 473 -7.59 -13.37 16.96
N HIS A 474 -8.35 -13.98 17.89
CA HIS A 474 -9.49 -14.82 17.56
C HIS A 474 -10.48 -14.10 16.64
N ALA A 475 -10.86 -12.85 16.96
CA ALA A 475 -11.73 -12.03 16.11
C ALA A 475 -11.21 -11.92 14.68
N ALA A 476 -9.93 -11.58 14.51
CA ALA A 476 -9.31 -11.36 13.21
C ALA A 476 -9.22 -12.64 12.36
N VAL A 477 -8.83 -13.76 12.98
CA VAL A 477 -8.67 -15.06 12.28
C VAL A 477 -10.03 -15.62 11.85
N VAL A 478 -11.00 -15.62 12.77
CA VAL A 478 -12.33 -16.15 12.51
C VAL A 478 -13.10 -15.28 11.51
N ALA A 479 -13.06 -13.96 11.67
CA ALA A 479 -13.72 -13.05 10.72
C ALA A 479 -13.19 -13.22 9.28
N ARG A 480 -11.86 -13.35 9.10
CA ARG A 480 -11.27 -13.65 7.79
C ARG A 480 -11.74 -15.00 7.24
N GLY A 481 -11.81 -16.03 8.08
CA GLY A 481 -12.31 -17.34 7.70
C GLY A 481 -13.78 -17.32 7.25
N MET A 482 -14.58 -16.39 7.80
CA MET A 482 -15.99 -16.21 7.47
C MET A 482 -16.22 -15.20 6.34
N GLY A 483 -15.23 -14.41 5.95
CA GLY A 483 -15.40 -13.27 5.04
C GLY A 483 -16.20 -12.12 5.63
N THR A 484 -16.28 -12.01 6.96
CA THR A 484 -17.02 -10.95 7.69
C THR A 484 -16.10 -9.77 7.93
N CYS A 485 -16.58 -8.55 7.68
CA CYS A 485 -15.86 -7.31 7.97
C CYS A 485 -15.41 -7.27 9.44
N CYS A 486 -14.15 -6.94 9.70
CA CYS A 486 -13.62 -6.86 11.06
C CYS A 486 -12.64 -5.72 11.26
N VAL A 487 -12.90 -4.92 12.29
CA VAL A 487 -11.97 -3.95 12.85
C VAL A 487 -11.55 -4.41 14.24
N SER A 488 -10.27 -4.69 14.43
CA SER A 488 -9.74 -5.23 15.70
C SER A 488 -8.81 -4.23 16.37
N GLY A 489 -8.78 -4.26 17.71
CA GLY A 489 -7.80 -3.50 18.49
C GLY A 489 -8.00 -1.97 18.47
N CYS A 490 -9.23 -1.48 18.49
CA CYS A 490 -9.50 -0.06 18.64
C CYS A 490 -9.37 0.37 20.11
N GLY A 491 -8.15 0.66 20.54
CA GLY A 491 -7.84 1.02 21.93
C GLY A 491 -8.44 2.35 22.43
N ASP A 492 -8.94 3.19 21.52
CA ASP A 492 -9.61 4.45 21.85
C ASP A 492 -11.04 4.25 22.37
N ILE A 493 -11.59 3.05 22.21
CA ILE A 493 -12.90 2.69 22.75
C ILE A 493 -12.80 2.43 24.25
N ASN A 494 -13.58 3.16 25.02
CA ASN A 494 -13.80 2.86 26.44
C ASN A 494 -15.09 2.03 26.60
N MET A 495 -14.93 0.74 26.82
CA MET A 495 -15.99 -0.26 26.87
C MET A 495 -16.54 -0.46 28.28
N ASP A 496 -17.87 -0.54 28.40
CA ASP A 496 -18.63 -0.93 29.61
C ASP A 496 -19.61 -2.04 29.17
N GLU A 497 -19.11 -3.28 29.15
CA GLU A 497 -19.90 -4.45 28.71
C GLU A 497 -21.10 -4.74 29.62
N GLU A 498 -20.96 -4.50 30.95
CA GLU A 498 -22.03 -4.74 31.90
C GLU A 498 -23.25 -3.86 31.63
N ASN A 499 -23.04 -2.60 31.27
CA ASN A 499 -24.11 -1.66 30.94
C ASN A 499 -24.38 -1.56 29.41
N LYS A 500 -23.84 -2.46 28.63
CA LYS A 500 -24.01 -2.54 27.16
C LYS A 500 -23.82 -1.18 26.50
N LYS A 501 -22.66 -0.54 26.73
CA LYS A 501 -22.30 0.74 26.13
C LYS A 501 -20.80 0.90 25.96
N PHE A 502 -20.40 1.74 25.03
CA PHE A 502 -19.03 2.21 24.92
C PHE A 502 -18.97 3.70 24.57
N THR A 503 -17.81 4.32 24.80
CA THR A 503 -17.53 5.69 24.36
C THR A 503 -16.37 5.72 23.38
N LEU A 504 -16.51 6.53 22.33
CA LEU A 504 -15.49 6.76 21.30
C LEU A 504 -15.57 8.22 20.86
N ALA A 505 -14.43 8.92 20.80
CA ALA A 505 -14.34 10.34 20.46
C ALA A 505 -15.35 11.24 21.23
N GLY A 506 -15.58 10.94 22.51
CA GLY A 506 -16.52 11.69 23.36
C GLY A 506 -18.00 11.41 23.11
N GLN A 507 -18.35 10.51 22.18
CA GLN A 507 -19.73 10.06 21.94
C GLN A 507 -19.97 8.73 22.64
N THR A 508 -21.18 8.54 23.18
CA THR A 508 -21.60 7.29 23.84
C THR A 508 -22.53 6.50 22.91
N PHE A 509 -22.21 5.24 22.72
CA PHE A 509 -22.97 4.26 21.95
C PHE A 509 -23.52 3.20 22.89
N THR A 510 -24.81 2.97 22.81
CA THR A 510 -25.54 1.94 23.58
C THR A 510 -26.03 0.85 22.66
N GLU A 511 -26.53 -0.22 23.18
CA GLU A 511 -27.18 -1.27 22.39
C GLU A 511 -28.26 -0.67 21.47
N GLY A 512 -28.24 -1.07 20.20
CA GLY A 512 -29.09 -0.51 19.15
C GLY A 512 -28.62 0.81 18.52
N SER A 513 -27.55 1.44 19.01
CA SER A 513 -26.93 2.59 18.33
C SER A 513 -26.40 2.16 16.96
N GLU A 514 -26.47 3.05 15.96
CA GLU A 514 -26.02 2.75 14.62
C GLU A 514 -24.55 3.12 14.43
N ILE A 515 -23.76 2.20 13.89
CA ILE A 515 -22.36 2.42 13.52
C ILE A 515 -22.05 1.81 12.16
N SER A 516 -20.99 2.32 11.55
CA SER A 516 -20.38 1.76 10.34
C SER A 516 -18.89 1.51 10.58
N ILE A 517 -18.37 0.39 10.10
CA ILE A 517 -16.97 0.01 10.23
C ILE A 517 -16.38 -0.37 8.88
N ASP A 518 -15.15 0.05 8.64
CA ASP A 518 -14.37 -0.27 7.43
C ASP A 518 -13.23 -1.24 7.81
N GLY A 519 -13.43 -2.50 7.51
CA GLY A 519 -12.45 -3.55 7.79
C GLY A 519 -11.20 -3.49 6.90
N THR A 520 -11.21 -2.68 5.85
CA THR A 520 -10.05 -2.44 4.98
C THR A 520 -9.13 -1.37 5.55
N THR A 521 -9.69 -0.25 5.99
CA THR A 521 -8.93 0.90 6.52
C THR A 521 -8.80 0.89 8.05
N GLY A 522 -9.67 0.16 8.75
CA GLY A 522 -9.80 0.15 10.20
C GLY A 522 -10.62 1.30 10.77
N ASN A 523 -11.24 2.13 9.95
CA ASN A 523 -11.99 3.30 10.39
C ASN A 523 -13.38 2.93 10.94
N ILE A 524 -13.85 3.72 11.92
CA ILE A 524 -15.15 3.57 12.57
C ILE A 524 -15.91 4.89 12.43
N TYR A 525 -17.20 4.82 12.10
CA TYR A 525 -18.05 5.98 11.83
C TYR A 525 -19.35 5.87 12.64
N ALA A 526 -19.92 7.03 13.04
CA ALA A 526 -21.26 7.10 13.60
C ALA A 526 -22.33 6.97 12.52
N GLY A 527 -23.44 6.29 12.84
CA GLY A 527 -24.58 6.12 11.94
C GLY A 527 -24.36 5.10 10.83
N ILE A 528 -25.31 5.02 9.93
CA ILE A 528 -25.31 4.10 8.80
C ILE A 528 -24.75 4.79 7.57
N ILE A 529 -23.65 4.26 7.04
CA ILE A 529 -23.15 4.60 5.70
C ILE A 529 -23.63 3.50 4.76
N PRO A 530 -24.36 3.82 3.67
CA PRO A 530 -24.82 2.82 2.72
C PRO A 530 -23.69 1.97 2.16
N THR A 531 -23.92 0.67 2.02
CA THR A 531 -22.97 -0.28 1.43
C THR A 531 -23.44 -0.72 0.05
N VAL A 532 -22.47 -0.98 -0.83
CA VAL A 532 -22.67 -1.57 -2.16
C VAL A 532 -22.10 -2.99 -2.11
N ASP A 533 -22.89 -3.98 -2.51
CA ASP A 533 -22.45 -5.37 -2.51
C ASP A 533 -21.35 -5.61 -3.54
N ALA A 534 -20.45 -6.54 -3.22
CA ALA A 534 -19.43 -7.01 -4.14
C ALA A 534 -20.08 -7.62 -5.40
N SER A 535 -19.62 -7.20 -6.57
CA SER A 535 -20.07 -7.72 -7.86
C SER A 535 -18.87 -8.13 -8.72
N ILE A 536 -18.91 -9.39 -9.20
CA ILE A 536 -17.94 -9.91 -10.19
C ILE A 536 -18.40 -9.60 -11.63
N ALA A 537 -19.35 -8.69 -11.80
CA ALA A 537 -19.86 -8.26 -13.10
C ALA A 537 -19.05 -7.08 -13.70
N GLY A 538 -19.39 -6.66 -14.92
CA GLY A 538 -18.76 -5.50 -15.56
C GLY A 538 -17.28 -5.73 -15.90
N GLU A 539 -16.46 -4.73 -15.61
CA GLU A 539 -15.01 -4.74 -15.91
C GLU A 539 -14.28 -5.87 -15.17
N PHE A 540 -14.68 -6.17 -13.93
CA PHE A 540 -14.08 -7.27 -13.18
C PHE A 540 -14.35 -8.62 -13.87
N GLY A 541 -15.59 -8.85 -14.32
CA GLY A 541 -15.94 -10.06 -15.08
C GLY A 541 -15.17 -10.18 -16.39
N ARG A 542 -14.95 -9.08 -17.11
CA ARG A 542 -14.14 -9.06 -18.35
C ARG A 542 -12.69 -9.47 -18.08
N VAL A 543 -12.06 -8.87 -17.07
CA VAL A 543 -10.68 -9.17 -16.72
C VAL A 543 -10.52 -10.61 -16.25
N MET A 544 -11.48 -11.13 -15.47
CA MET A 544 -11.48 -12.53 -15.05
C MET A 544 -11.64 -13.50 -16.23
N ALA A 545 -12.50 -13.16 -17.20
CA ALA A 545 -12.65 -13.96 -18.42
C ALA A 545 -11.33 -14.01 -19.22
N TRP A 546 -10.63 -12.88 -19.37
CA TRP A 546 -9.31 -12.86 -20.00
C TRP A 546 -8.27 -13.65 -19.20
N ALA A 547 -8.26 -13.53 -17.87
CA ALA A 547 -7.36 -14.31 -17.02
C ALA A 547 -7.57 -15.82 -17.19
N ASP A 548 -8.83 -16.26 -17.35
CA ASP A 548 -9.19 -17.66 -17.58
C ASP A 548 -8.66 -18.20 -18.93
N GLU A 549 -8.55 -17.35 -19.95
CA GLU A 549 -7.95 -17.74 -21.25
C GLU A 549 -6.44 -18.01 -21.14
N PHE A 550 -5.72 -17.28 -20.28
CA PHE A 550 -4.26 -17.35 -20.21
C PHE A 550 -3.74 -18.23 -19.08
N ARG A 551 -4.52 -18.45 -18.01
CA ARG A 551 -4.09 -19.28 -16.89
C ARG A 551 -3.89 -20.74 -17.30
N ARG A 552 -2.86 -21.36 -16.73
CA ARG A 552 -2.53 -22.79 -16.92
C ARG A 552 -2.95 -23.64 -15.72
N LEU A 553 -2.95 -23.06 -14.55
CA LEU A 553 -3.34 -23.72 -13.31
C LEU A 553 -4.85 -23.59 -13.12
N LYS A 554 -5.45 -24.65 -12.59
CA LYS A 554 -6.84 -24.71 -12.19
C LYS A 554 -6.98 -24.36 -10.73
N VAL A 555 -8.09 -23.72 -10.35
CA VAL A 555 -8.39 -23.38 -8.97
C VAL A 555 -9.24 -24.46 -8.33
N ARG A 556 -8.77 -25.05 -7.23
CA ARG A 556 -9.49 -25.98 -6.40
C ARG A 556 -9.64 -25.42 -5.00
N THR A 557 -10.80 -25.60 -4.41
CA THR A 557 -11.12 -25.16 -3.05
C THR A 557 -11.18 -26.33 -2.08
N ASN A 558 -11.20 -26.05 -0.79
CA ASN A 558 -11.61 -27.03 0.22
C ASN A 558 -13.11 -26.94 0.38
N ALA A 559 -13.80 -28.08 0.35
CA ALA A 559 -15.22 -28.19 0.64
C ALA A 559 -15.50 -29.57 1.22
N ASP A 560 -16.22 -29.62 2.32
CA ASP A 560 -16.46 -30.84 3.09
C ASP A 560 -17.94 -31.22 3.05
N THR A 561 -18.84 -30.34 2.58
CA THR A 561 -20.27 -30.60 2.42
C THR A 561 -20.74 -30.37 0.99
N PRO A 562 -21.88 -30.97 0.57
CA PRO A 562 -22.48 -30.69 -0.74
C PRO A 562 -22.86 -29.22 -0.94
N ALA A 563 -23.29 -28.52 0.13
CA ALA A 563 -23.62 -27.09 0.08
C ALA A 563 -22.40 -26.23 -0.20
N ASP A 564 -21.27 -26.51 0.48
CA ASP A 564 -20.00 -25.83 0.24
C ASP A 564 -19.48 -26.08 -1.17
N ALA A 565 -19.58 -27.32 -1.65
CA ALA A 565 -19.19 -27.69 -3.01
C ALA A 565 -19.99 -26.93 -4.08
N LYS A 566 -21.30 -26.79 -3.88
CA LYS A 566 -22.17 -26.01 -4.76
C LYS A 566 -21.79 -24.55 -4.75
N LYS A 567 -21.59 -23.97 -3.56
CA LYS A 567 -21.16 -22.57 -3.41
C LYS A 567 -19.80 -22.32 -4.06
N ALA A 568 -18.88 -23.25 -3.89
CA ALA A 568 -17.55 -23.19 -4.52
C ALA A 568 -17.66 -23.15 -6.06
N ARG A 569 -18.53 -23.98 -6.63
CA ARG A 569 -18.80 -23.99 -8.10
C ARG A 569 -19.38 -22.67 -8.57
N GLU A 570 -20.35 -22.13 -7.85
CA GLU A 570 -20.95 -20.81 -8.16
C GLU A 570 -19.89 -19.70 -8.16
N LEU A 571 -18.88 -19.80 -7.29
CA LEU A 571 -17.75 -18.88 -7.21
C LEU A 571 -16.62 -19.16 -8.22
N GLY A 572 -16.77 -20.17 -9.08
CA GLY A 572 -15.83 -20.48 -10.16
C GLY A 572 -14.76 -21.53 -9.83
N ALA A 573 -14.88 -22.26 -8.74
CA ALA A 573 -13.95 -23.37 -8.43
C ALA A 573 -14.10 -24.50 -9.47
N GLU A 574 -12.96 -25.07 -9.87
CA GLU A 574 -12.86 -26.14 -10.88
C GLU A 574 -12.61 -27.53 -10.25
N GLY A 575 -12.95 -27.65 -8.99
CA GLY A 575 -12.87 -28.92 -8.24
C GLY A 575 -12.59 -28.69 -6.76
N ILE A 576 -12.53 -29.79 -6.02
CA ILE A 576 -12.18 -29.82 -4.61
C ILE A 576 -10.74 -30.29 -4.47
N GLY A 577 -9.91 -29.48 -3.82
CA GLY A 577 -8.50 -29.75 -3.51
C GLY A 577 -8.33 -30.64 -2.27
N LEU A 578 -9.27 -30.51 -1.33
CA LEU A 578 -9.36 -31.35 -0.15
C LEU A 578 -10.78 -31.40 0.37
N CYS A 579 -11.35 -32.60 0.46
CA CYS A 579 -12.54 -32.91 1.23
C CYS A 579 -12.09 -33.69 2.48
N ARG A 580 -12.36 -33.12 3.65
CA ARG A 580 -12.03 -33.70 4.96
C ARG A 580 -13.22 -34.50 5.45
N THR A 581 -13.19 -35.79 5.27
CA THR A 581 -14.34 -36.69 5.53
C THR A 581 -14.75 -36.74 6.99
N GLU A 582 -13.83 -36.47 7.92
CA GLU A 582 -14.14 -36.39 9.34
C GLU A 582 -15.11 -35.24 9.68
N HIS A 583 -15.09 -34.14 8.96
CA HIS A 583 -16.01 -33.01 9.19
C HIS A 583 -17.46 -33.36 8.89
N MET A 584 -17.73 -34.38 8.11
CA MET A 584 -19.08 -34.85 7.82
C MET A 584 -19.79 -35.47 9.04
N PHE A 585 -19.05 -35.71 10.13
CA PHE A 585 -19.54 -36.43 11.31
C PHE A 585 -19.70 -35.57 12.57
N PHE A 586 -19.52 -34.26 12.49
CA PHE A 586 -19.83 -33.35 13.60
C PHE A 586 -21.34 -33.15 13.82
N ASP A 587 -22.17 -33.58 12.88
CA ASP A 587 -23.62 -33.52 13.02
C ASP A 587 -24.11 -34.39 14.21
N PRO A 588 -25.01 -33.86 15.09
CA PRO A 588 -25.49 -34.55 16.27
C PRO A 588 -26.10 -35.93 16.02
N GLU A 589 -26.71 -36.16 14.86
CA GLU A 589 -27.29 -37.46 14.50
C GLU A 589 -26.20 -38.50 14.13
N ARG A 590 -25.06 -38.04 13.63
CA ARG A 590 -24.00 -38.87 13.08
C ARG A 590 -22.88 -39.13 14.08
N ILE A 591 -22.59 -38.16 14.96
CA ILE A 591 -21.46 -38.24 15.90
C ILE A 591 -21.57 -39.44 16.85
N ALA A 592 -22.78 -39.88 17.19
CA ALA A 592 -22.98 -41.03 18.07
C ALA A 592 -22.38 -42.29 17.49
N ALA A 593 -22.64 -42.61 16.21
CA ALA A 593 -22.05 -43.79 15.53
C ALA A 593 -20.53 -43.66 15.39
N PHE A 594 -20.03 -42.45 15.19
CA PHE A 594 -18.60 -42.18 15.10
C PHE A 594 -17.90 -42.38 16.44
N ARG A 595 -18.48 -41.98 17.54
CA ARG A 595 -18.02 -42.21 18.91
C ARG A 595 -18.02 -43.74 19.26
N GLU A 596 -19.04 -44.47 18.80
CA GLU A 596 -19.08 -45.91 18.96
C GLU A 596 -17.91 -46.58 18.23
N MET A 597 -17.54 -46.14 17.02
CA MET A 597 -16.40 -46.62 16.27
C MET A 597 -15.09 -46.37 17.03
N ILE A 598 -14.88 -45.15 17.53
CA ILE A 598 -13.67 -44.78 18.28
C ILE A 598 -13.50 -45.64 19.53
N CYS A 599 -14.59 -45.89 20.29
CA CYS A 599 -14.58 -46.62 21.55
C CYS A 599 -14.76 -48.13 21.37
N SER A 600 -14.58 -48.68 20.17
CA SER A 600 -14.67 -50.11 19.89
C SER A 600 -13.37 -50.85 20.24
N ASP A 601 -13.46 -51.96 20.92
CA ASP A 601 -12.32 -52.77 21.30
C ASP A 601 -11.96 -53.83 20.25
N THR A 602 -12.96 -54.33 19.52
CA THR A 602 -12.79 -55.37 18.50
C THR A 602 -13.07 -54.86 17.08
N VAL A 603 -12.56 -55.62 16.11
CA VAL A 603 -12.82 -55.32 14.69
C VAL A 603 -14.31 -55.43 14.36
N GLU A 604 -14.98 -56.44 14.86
CA GLU A 604 -16.39 -56.71 14.61
C GLU A 604 -17.27 -55.59 15.17
N GLU A 605 -16.96 -55.06 16.35
CA GLU A 605 -17.66 -53.90 16.92
C GLU A 605 -17.44 -52.66 16.09
N ARG A 606 -16.22 -52.45 15.61
CA ARG A 606 -15.86 -51.31 14.78
C ARG A 606 -16.57 -51.37 13.42
N GLU A 607 -16.59 -52.53 12.78
CA GLU A 607 -17.33 -52.76 11.53
C GLU A 607 -18.84 -52.51 11.72
N THR A 608 -19.38 -52.90 12.85
CA THR A 608 -20.81 -52.63 13.19
C THR A 608 -21.08 -51.09 13.25
N ALA A 609 -20.19 -50.35 13.87
CA ALA A 609 -20.30 -48.89 13.93
C ALA A 609 -20.09 -48.24 12.55
N LEU A 610 -19.09 -48.71 11.79
CA LEU A 610 -18.82 -48.24 10.42
C LEU A 610 -20.01 -48.47 9.46
N ASN A 611 -20.69 -49.59 9.59
CA ASN A 611 -21.89 -49.91 8.81
C ASN A 611 -23.05 -48.90 9.10
N LYS A 612 -23.08 -48.27 10.27
CA LYS A 612 -24.01 -47.18 10.56
C LYS A 612 -23.60 -45.86 9.87
N ILE A 613 -22.29 -45.63 9.71
CA ILE A 613 -21.70 -44.44 9.10
C ILE A 613 -21.78 -44.49 7.58
N LEU A 614 -21.63 -45.66 6.97
CA LEU A 614 -21.52 -45.87 5.52
C LEU A 614 -22.65 -45.19 4.70
N PRO A 615 -23.95 -45.30 5.06
CA PRO A 615 -25.01 -44.68 4.30
C PRO A 615 -24.97 -43.14 4.30
N TYR A 616 -24.54 -42.54 5.39
CA TYR A 616 -24.38 -41.09 5.48
C TYR A 616 -23.25 -40.61 4.56
N GLN A 617 -22.10 -41.25 4.65
CA GLN A 617 -20.92 -40.86 3.84
C GLN A 617 -21.17 -41.11 2.36
N GLN A 618 -21.81 -42.20 1.98
CA GLN A 618 -22.18 -42.49 0.61
C GLN A 618 -23.13 -41.40 0.07
N GLY A 619 -24.18 -41.06 0.81
CA GLY A 619 -25.13 -40.02 0.40
C GLY A 619 -24.51 -38.63 0.30
N ASP A 620 -23.53 -38.30 1.15
CA ASP A 620 -22.78 -37.04 1.07
C ASP A 620 -21.89 -36.99 -0.17
N PHE A 621 -21.18 -38.07 -0.49
CA PHE A 621 -20.40 -38.14 -1.73
C PHE A 621 -21.23 -38.10 -2.99
N GLU A 622 -22.37 -38.81 -3.04
CA GLU A 622 -23.29 -38.73 -4.18
C GLU A 622 -23.71 -37.29 -4.45
N LYS A 623 -24.19 -36.57 -3.44
CA LYS A 623 -24.60 -35.17 -3.55
C LYS A 623 -23.44 -34.23 -3.85
N LEU A 624 -22.25 -34.52 -3.31
CA LEU A 624 -21.05 -33.73 -3.56
C LEU A 624 -20.61 -33.86 -5.04
N TYR A 625 -20.64 -35.07 -5.60
CA TYR A 625 -20.35 -35.30 -7.01
C TYR A 625 -21.40 -34.66 -7.92
N GLU A 626 -22.68 -34.70 -7.53
CA GLU A 626 -23.75 -34.00 -8.28
C GLU A 626 -23.48 -32.48 -8.30
N ALA A 627 -23.12 -31.89 -7.15
CA ALA A 627 -22.84 -30.45 -7.06
C ALA A 627 -21.63 -30.02 -7.89
N LEU A 628 -20.70 -30.94 -8.13
CA LEU A 628 -19.42 -30.63 -8.84
C LEU A 628 -19.49 -30.88 -10.36
N GLU A 629 -20.55 -31.50 -10.85
CA GLU A 629 -20.81 -31.68 -12.30
C GLU A 629 -19.61 -32.24 -13.07
N GLY A 630 -18.90 -33.25 -12.52
CA GLY A 630 -17.74 -33.89 -13.15
C GLY A 630 -16.41 -33.22 -12.89
N CYS A 631 -16.34 -32.18 -12.06
CA CYS A 631 -15.08 -31.61 -11.62
C CYS A 631 -14.34 -32.57 -10.65
N PRO A 632 -13.00 -32.59 -10.64
CA PRO A 632 -12.22 -33.49 -9.81
C PRO A 632 -12.34 -33.16 -8.32
N VAL A 633 -12.36 -34.22 -7.50
CA VAL A 633 -12.40 -34.14 -6.03
C VAL A 633 -11.23 -34.90 -5.46
N THR A 634 -10.47 -34.28 -4.57
CA THR A 634 -9.49 -34.94 -3.73
C THR A 634 -10.11 -35.22 -2.36
N ILE A 635 -10.32 -36.48 -2.06
CA ILE A 635 -10.94 -36.92 -0.80
C ILE A 635 -9.80 -37.39 0.14
N ARG A 636 -9.76 -36.86 1.36
CA ARG A 636 -8.95 -37.43 2.43
C ARG A 636 -9.69 -38.66 3.00
N PHE A 637 -9.02 -39.77 3.10
CA PHE A 637 -9.56 -40.86 3.86
C PHE A 637 -9.80 -40.43 5.32
N LEU A 638 -10.73 -41.14 5.97
CA LEU A 638 -11.14 -40.82 7.32
C LEU A 638 -9.94 -40.75 8.27
N ASP A 639 -9.62 -39.57 8.73
CA ASP A 639 -8.45 -39.25 9.57
C ASP A 639 -8.85 -38.32 10.73
N PRO A 640 -9.73 -38.80 11.62
CA PRO A 640 -10.21 -37.98 12.72
C PRO A 640 -9.14 -37.78 13.78
N PRO A 641 -8.97 -36.57 14.32
CA PRO A 641 -8.31 -36.37 15.61
C PRO A 641 -9.22 -36.89 16.69
N LEU A 642 -8.91 -38.07 17.22
CA LEU A 642 -9.83 -38.84 18.06
C LEU A 642 -10.33 -38.08 19.28
N HIS A 643 -9.48 -37.28 19.90
CA HIS A 643 -9.80 -36.46 21.07
C HIS A 643 -10.89 -35.39 20.81
N GLU A 644 -11.06 -34.94 19.57
CA GLU A 644 -12.10 -33.96 19.21
C GLU A 644 -13.50 -34.56 19.10
N PHE A 645 -13.59 -35.89 18.90
CA PHE A 645 -14.85 -36.60 18.71
C PHE A 645 -15.37 -37.28 19.98
N VAL A 646 -14.50 -37.56 20.96
CA VAL A 646 -14.94 -38.19 22.21
C VAL A 646 -15.84 -37.26 23.01
N PRO A 647 -16.87 -37.79 23.74
CA PRO A 647 -17.76 -36.95 24.49
C PRO A 647 -17.10 -36.35 25.74
N THR A 648 -17.39 -35.10 26.02
CA THR A 648 -16.98 -34.38 27.24
C THR A 648 -18.11 -34.31 28.24
N GLU A 649 -19.36 -34.27 27.77
CA GLU A 649 -20.57 -34.13 28.59
C GLU A 649 -20.98 -35.49 29.21
N GLU A 650 -21.32 -35.49 30.49
CA GLU A 650 -21.73 -36.69 31.24
C GLU A 650 -22.90 -37.44 30.60
N ALA A 651 -23.91 -36.70 30.11
CA ALA A 651 -25.07 -37.26 29.45
C ALA A 651 -24.73 -38.04 28.16
N ASP A 652 -23.73 -37.58 27.42
CA ASP A 652 -23.26 -38.23 26.18
C ASP A 652 -22.37 -39.41 26.48
N ILE A 653 -21.56 -39.37 27.56
CA ILE A 653 -20.79 -40.48 28.07
C ILE A 653 -21.72 -41.60 28.49
N GLU A 654 -22.82 -41.31 29.23
CA GLU A 654 -23.82 -42.29 29.63
C GLU A 654 -24.53 -42.93 28.45
N LYS A 655 -24.89 -42.16 27.41
CA LYS A 655 -25.48 -42.70 26.17
C LYS A 655 -24.52 -43.64 25.46
N LEU A 656 -23.25 -43.26 25.35
CA LEU A 656 -22.22 -44.10 24.72
C LEU A 656 -21.94 -45.37 25.50
N ALA A 657 -21.90 -45.26 26.85
CA ALA A 657 -21.74 -46.41 27.72
C ALA A 657 -22.85 -47.46 27.53
N LYS A 658 -24.10 -47.00 27.44
CA LYS A 658 -25.26 -47.86 27.12
C LYS A 658 -25.16 -48.50 25.74
N ALA A 659 -24.80 -47.73 24.72
CA ALA A 659 -24.69 -48.20 23.35
C ALA A 659 -23.57 -49.26 23.19
N LYS A 660 -22.49 -49.14 23.94
CA LYS A 660 -21.35 -50.06 23.93
C LYS A 660 -21.42 -51.15 24.97
N ASN A 661 -22.48 -51.17 25.80
CA ASN A 661 -22.63 -52.08 26.94
C ASN A 661 -21.41 -52.10 27.91
N LYS A 662 -20.84 -50.90 28.14
CA LYS A 662 -19.73 -50.60 29.03
C LYS A 662 -20.20 -49.79 30.23
N SER A 663 -19.38 -49.74 31.30
CA SER A 663 -19.61 -48.80 32.36
C SER A 663 -19.22 -47.36 31.97
N VAL A 664 -19.76 -46.36 32.68
CA VAL A 664 -19.41 -44.95 32.47
C VAL A 664 -17.94 -44.72 32.76
N GLU A 665 -17.39 -45.41 33.78
CA GLU A 665 -15.97 -45.36 34.16
C GLU A 665 -15.06 -45.89 33.05
N GLU A 666 -15.44 -46.99 32.37
CA GLU A 666 -14.68 -47.51 31.24
C GLU A 666 -14.65 -46.56 30.07
N ILE A 667 -15.78 -45.89 29.73
CA ILE A 667 -15.81 -44.90 28.67
C ILE A 667 -14.97 -43.67 29.04
N LYS A 668 -15.05 -43.18 30.28
CA LYS A 668 -14.20 -42.10 30.78
C LYS A 668 -12.71 -42.45 30.66
N ALA A 669 -12.31 -43.65 31.02
CA ALA A 669 -10.95 -44.10 30.90
C ALA A 669 -10.47 -44.15 29.43
N ILE A 670 -11.34 -44.57 28.50
CA ILE A 670 -11.04 -44.50 27.06
C ILE A 670 -10.85 -43.06 26.60
N CYS A 671 -11.77 -42.17 26.95
CA CYS A 671 -11.68 -40.77 26.58
C CYS A 671 -10.38 -40.12 27.13
N GLU A 672 -10.04 -40.42 28.38
CA GLU A 672 -8.82 -39.92 29.03
C GLU A 672 -7.53 -40.46 28.36
N SER A 673 -7.55 -41.73 27.91
CA SER A 673 -6.42 -42.35 27.18
C SER A 673 -6.18 -41.72 25.81
N LEU A 674 -7.18 -41.08 25.22
CA LEU A 674 -7.13 -40.41 23.93
C LEU A 674 -6.82 -38.92 24.05
N HIS A 675 -6.67 -38.38 25.26
CA HIS A 675 -6.34 -37.00 25.50
C HIS A 675 -4.91 -36.66 24.98
N GLU A 676 -4.79 -35.58 24.26
CA GLU A 676 -3.56 -35.20 23.61
C GLU A 676 -2.96 -33.93 24.21
N PHE A 677 -1.69 -33.96 24.57
CA PHE A 677 -0.93 -32.79 25.00
C PHE A 677 -0.51 -31.89 23.81
N ASN A 678 -0.42 -32.47 22.63
CA ASN A 678 -0.11 -31.76 21.40
C ASN A 678 -1.05 -32.24 20.28
N PRO A 679 -2.06 -31.43 19.90
CA PRO A 679 -3.05 -31.80 18.88
C PRO A 679 -2.42 -32.15 17.51
N MET A 680 -1.22 -31.63 17.22
CA MET A 680 -0.51 -31.90 15.95
C MET A 680 0.14 -33.28 15.92
N MET A 681 0.31 -33.94 17.07
CA MET A 681 0.93 -35.23 17.21
C MET A 681 -0.02 -36.31 17.72
N GLY A 682 -1.31 -36.01 17.80
CA GLY A 682 -2.34 -36.84 18.37
C GLY A 682 -2.61 -38.15 17.63
N HIS A 683 -3.29 -39.05 18.31
CA HIS A 683 -3.77 -40.31 17.76
C HIS A 683 -4.87 -40.06 16.70
N ARG A 684 -4.43 -39.91 15.46
CA ARG A 684 -5.35 -39.67 14.34
C ARG A 684 -5.77 -40.97 13.63
N ALA A 685 -4.95 -41.94 13.65
CA ALA A 685 -5.00 -43.01 12.66
C ALA A 685 -5.45 -44.37 13.18
N VAL A 686 -6.18 -44.49 14.29
CA VAL A 686 -6.65 -45.80 14.73
C VAL A 686 -7.59 -46.41 13.70
N SER A 687 -8.55 -45.63 13.18
CA SER A 687 -9.39 -46.04 12.06
C SER A 687 -8.59 -46.24 10.78
N TYR A 688 -7.63 -45.35 10.50
CA TYR A 688 -6.77 -45.40 9.31
C TYR A 688 -5.86 -46.62 9.28
N THR A 689 -5.22 -46.93 10.38
CA THR A 689 -4.32 -48.10 10.46
C THR A 689 -5.06 -49.42 10.27
N HIS A 690 -6.30 -49.54 10.75
CA HIS A 690 -7.11 -50.73 10.65
C HIS A 690 -7.93 -50.86 9.37
N LEU A 691 -8.38 -49.75 8.78
CA LEU A 691 -9.16 -49.75 7.53
C LEU A 691 -8.26 -49.80 6.29
N ARG A 692 -7.16 -49.07 6.30
CA ARG A 692 -6.29 -48.91 5.14
C ARG A 692 -5.47 -50.13 4.76
N ALA A 693 -5.10 -50.97 5.74
CA ALA A 693 -4.26 -52.12 5.47
C ALA A 693 -4.87 -53.12 4.49
N HIS A 694 -6.17 -53.05 4.23
CA HIS A 694 -6.92 -53.98 3.41
C HIS A 694 -7.40 -53.38 2.05
N GLU A 695 -7.39 -52.09 1.86
CA GLU A 695 -7.97 -51.43 0.68
C GLU A 695 -6.95 -50.92 -0.34
N THR A 696 -5.69 -50.87 -0.01
CA THR A 696 -4.62 -50.35 -0.88
C THR A 696 -3.71 -51.46 -1.47
N SER A 697 -4.07 -52.74 -1.30
CA SER A 697 -3.36 -53.90 -1.91
C SER A 697 -4.01 -54.34 -3.21
#